data_4ee6b8dcc67be1f64c6017be3ce329c3
#
_entry.id   4ee6b8dcc67be1f64c6017be3ce329c3
#
_cell.length_a   1.000
_cell.length_b   1.000
_cell.length_c   1.000
_cell.angle_alpha   90.00
_cell.angle_beta   90.00
_cell.angle_gamma   90.00
#
_symmetry.space_group_name_H-M   'P 1'
#
loop_
_entity.id
_entity.type
_entity.pdbx_description
1 polymer ?
#
loop_
_entity_poly.entity_id
_entity_poly.type
_entity_poly.pdbx_seq_one_letter_code
_entity_poly.pdbx_strand_id
1 'polypeptide(L)'
;MELTATSRNASTTDDSKRYKEKLVELSGADRKHKDVKKRIYAKKEIHLHPIDDEKQIADEITDQARAVAKKHPESAILIFVRKVEDVEKITKKLPKDATLQLTGTLRGKERDELVEKPVFQWFFPESNRKENIELPTKPVFLVCTSAGEVGVDISADHLICDMTPFDSIAQRFGRVNRFGKRDDTEIHIVYPKKFGEKSEYEEQLKKTYSLLKKLKGDGSPAAIDALDPKSRADAFTPKPVTLPATDILFDAWALTTIQEKLPGRPPVEPYLHGIAEWEPPETHVAWREEVEVIVADLLEAYKPEDLLDDFPLKPHELLRDRTDRVFKHMQELAKKYPDKSVWIVTNDGSVKVFSLNEIAQKDKKEDLNGNIVLLPPSVGGLCDGLLDGTAESADDVSDEWFIDRERVQKRRVRVWDDDPEFDEKSKNMRLVRPPIDTKPDADEDENENTSGRHYWYWFELPQTAESEDSKNAKKPVRWQVHTEDVVKNVERFVENLYVQDDIKKALILAARFHDSGKMRAVFQRILGNQGYDADAPYTAWAKSGSKQRRLGLSEDYRHEFGSLLDIESNVEFGELSDDMKDLVRHLIAAHHGRARPHFPADEAFDPESAEKLSIEASQDVPRQFARLQRKYGRWGLAFIESLLRASDWAASAEPSEFVEKEQEYQQ
;
A
#
# COMPACT_ATOMS: atom_id res chain seq x y z
N MET A 1 14.98 10.21 10.05
CA MET A 1 15.49 9.04 10.82
C MET A 1 15.70 7.91 9.81
N GLU A 2 16.91 7.42 9.65
CA GLU A 2 17.22 6.28 8.79
C GLU A 2 17.24 5.02 9.66
N LEU A 3 16.38 4.05 9.33
CA LEU A 3 16.33 2.73 9.97
C LEU A 3 16.76 1.70 8.93
N THR A 4 17.97 1.17 9.06
CA THR A 4 18.48 0.17 8.12
C THR A 4 19.20 -0.94 8.86
N ALA A 5 18.99 -2.18 8.41
CA ALA A 5 19.74 -3.34 8.88
C ALA A 5 21.15 -3.40 8.28
N THR A 6 21.37 -2.67 7.18
CA THR A 6 22.62 -2.62 6.41
C THR A 6 23.03 -1.16 6.24
N SER A 7 23.50 -0.52 7.34
CA SER A 7 23.97 0.87 7.30
C SER A 7 25.12 1.01 6.30
N ARG A 8 24.88 1.83 5.27
CA ARG A 8 25.92 2.36 4.41
C ARG A 8 26.43 3.62 5.09
N ASN A 9 27.43 3.55 5.97
CA ASN A 9 27.92 4.71 6.73
C ASN A 9 27.80 6.01 5.95
N ALA A 10 26.79 6.80 6.30
CA ALA A 10 26.50 8.10 5.71
C ALA A 10 27.50 9.20 6.12
N SER A 11 28.61 8.83 6.74
CA SER A 11 29.53 9.72 7.44
C SER A 11 30.47 10.54 6.56
N THR A 12 30.25 10.66 5.26
CA THR A 12 31.21 11.35 4.37
C THR A 12 30.64 12.48 3.53
N THR A 13 29.41 12.92 3.75
CA THR A 13 28.91 14.12 3.09
C THR A 13 28.99 15.34 4.00
N ASP A 14 29.27 16.52 3.43
CA ASP A 14 29.35 17.80 4.17
C ASP A 14 28.08 18.15 4.96
N ASP A 15 26.95 17.50 4.64
CA ASP A 15 25.68 17.63 5.34
C ASP A 15 25.68 16.99 6.74
N SER A 16 26.51 15.96 7.00
CA SER A 16 26.65 15.36 8.34
C SER A 16 27.25 16.34 9.36
N LYS A 17 27.96 17.38 8.90
CA LYS A 17 28.48 18.45 9.77
C LYS A 17 27.41 19.47 10.16
N ARG A 18 26.33 19.63 9.37
CA ARG A 18 25.21 20.55 9.67
C ARG A 18 24.24 19.98 10.69
N TYR A 19 24.01 18.67 10.66
CA TYR A 19 23.16 17.98 11.62
C TYR A 19 24.07 17.06 12.43
N LYS A 20 24.17 17.25 13.75
CA LYS A 20 24.81 16.29 14.66
C LYS A 20 23.96 15.01 14.63
N GLU A 21 24.25 14.15 13.67
CA GLU A 21 23.60 12.84 13.58
C GLU A 21 23.87 12.08 14.87
N LYS A 22 22.81 11.79 15.63
CA LYS A 22 22.89 10.87 16.75
C LYS A 22 22.79 9.45 16.18
N LEU A 23 23.92 8.81 16.00
CA LEU A 23 23.94 7.39 15.69
C LEU A 23 23.52 6.63 16.95
N VAL A 24 22.42 5.85 16.84
CA VAL A 24 21.96 4.97 17.91
C VAL A 24 22.51 3.57 17.62
N GLU A 25 23.48 3.16 18.42
CA GLU A 25 24.08 1.82 18.34
C GLU A 25 23.78 1.02 19.60
N LEU A 26 23.84 -0.29 19.48
CA LEU A 26 23.70 -1.17 20.65
C LEU A 26 24.86 -0.92 21.64
N SER A 27 24.51 -0.42 22.80
CA SER A 27 25.47 -0.23 23.91
C SER A 27 25.97 -1.57 24.45
N GLY A 28 27.04 -1.52 25.24
CA GLY A 28 27.52 -2.71 25.93
C GLY A 28 26.50 -3.30 26.93
N ALA A 29 25.59 -2.49 27.45
CA ALA A 29 24.49 -2.95 28.31
C ALA A 29 23.40 -3.65 27.49
N ASP A 30 23.03 -3.08 26.32
CA ASP A 30 22.05 -3.69 25.42
C ASP A 30 22.51 -5.07 24.93
N ARG A 31 23.81 -5.19 24.58
CA ARG A 31 24.40 -6.46 24.16
C ARG A 31 24.39 -7.53 25.26
N LYS A 32 24.28 -7.14 26.53
CA LYS A 32 24.14 -8.07 27.68
C LYS A 32 22.72 -8.47 27.95
N HIS A 33 21.72 -7.73 27.46
CA HIS A 33 20.31 -8.07 27.63
C HIS A 33 20.02 -9.46 27.03
N LYS A 34 19.29 -10.30 27.75
CA LYS A 34 19.06 -11.70 27.41
C LYS A 34 18.56 -11.91 25.99
N ASP A 35 17.55 -11.14 25.59
CA ASP A 35 16.90 -11.32 24.28
C ASP A 35 17.73 -10.72 23.14
N VAL A 36 18.41 -9.60 23.40
CA VAL A 36 19.35 -8.99 22.43
C VAL A 36 20.51 -9.93 22.17
N LYS A 37 21.09 -10.51 23.25
CA LYS A 37 22.17 -11.48 23.13
C LYS A 37 21.76 -12.71 22.32
N LYS A 38 20.56 -13.27 22.54
CA LYS A 38 20.05 -14.40 21.75
C LYS A 38 19.96 -14.08 20.27
N ARG A 39 19.47 -12.90 19.91
CA ARG A 39 19.34 -12.47 18.51
C ARG A 39 20.68 -12.22 17.84
N ILE A 40 21.60 -11.54 18.53
CA ILE A 40 22.93 -11.20 17.99
C ILE A 40 23.79 -12.44 17.74
N TYR A 41 23.73 -13.42 18.64
CA TYR A 41 24.48 -14.69 18.55
C TYR A 41 23.61 -15.86 18.08
N ALA A 42 22.50 -15.58 17.39
CA ALA A 42 21.66 -16.63 16.81
C ALA A 42 22.47 -17.51 15.89
N LYS A 43 22.49 -18.83 16.19
CA LYS A 43 23.27 -19.80 15.43
C LYS A 43 22.74 -19.95 14.01
N LYS A 44 23.60 -19.80 13.01
CA LYS A 44 23.27 -19.87 11.58
C LYS A 44 24.50 -20.44 10.87
N GLU A 45 24.44 -21.70 10.47
CA GLU A 45 25.56 -22.37 9.81
C GLU A 45 25.50 -22.16 8.30
N ILE A 46 26.58 -21.62 7.72
CA ILE A 46 26.65 -21.32 6.27
C ILE A 46 27.31 -22.46 5.52
N HIS A 47 26.62 -22.94 4.49
CA HIS A 47 27.11 -23.94 3.53
C HIS A 47 27.16 -23.33 2.12
N LEU A 48 28.29 -23.43 1.44
CA LEU A 48 28.54 -22.85 0.13
C LEU A 48 28.55 -23.94 -0.95
N HIS A 49 27.64 -23.82 -1.94
CA HIS A 49 27.42 -24.79 -3.01
C HIS A 49 27.86 -24.24 -4.37
N PRO A 50 29.04 -24.60 -4.89
CA PRO A 50 29.51 -24.14 -6.18
C PRO A 50 28.86 -24.92 -7.34
N ILE A 51 28.38 -24.21 -8.36
CA ILE A 51 27.85 -24.79 -9.60
C ILE A 51 28.69 -24.38 -10.82
N ASP A 52 28.64 -25.17 -11.87
CA ASP A 52 29.42 -24.93 -13.09
C ASP A 52 28.70 -23.99 -14.07
N ASP A 53 27.39 -24.05 -14.13
CA ASP A 53 26.52 -23.23 -15.02
C ASP A 53 25.38 -22.60 -14.21
N GLU A 54 25.13 -21.28 -14.38
CA GLU A 54 24.01 -20.56 -13.75
C GLU A 54 22.64 -21.19 -14.05
N LYS A 55 22.49 -21.90 -15.17
CA LYS A 55 21.24 -22.63 -15.49
C LYS A 55 20.90 -23.73 -14.47
N GLN A 56 21.87 -24.19 -13.71
CA GLN A 56 21.72 -25.22 -12.67
C GLN A 56 21.24 -24.65 -11.32
N ILE A 57 21.15 -23.31 -11.16
CA ILE A 57 20.78 -22.67 -9.88
C ILE A 57 19.48 -23.23 -9.34
N ALA A 58 18.41 -23.26 -10.14
CA ALA A 58 17.10 -23.73 -9.70
C ALA A 58 17.11 -25.21 -9.29
N ASP A 59 17.88 -26.06 -9.98
CA ASP A 59 17.99 -27.48 -9.70
C ASP A 59 18.74 -27.70 -8.39
N GLU A 60 19.91 -27.10 -8.23
CA GLU A 60 20.72 -27.21 -7.01
C GLU A 60 19.97 -26.67 -5.79
N ILE A 61 19.31 -25.51 -5.89
CA ILE A 61 18.49 -24.95 -4.81
C ILE A 61 17.37 -25.92 -4.42
N THR A 62 16.71 -26.54 -5.41
CA THR A 62 15.64 -27.52 -5.15
C THR A 62 16.19 -28.75 -4.42
N ASP A 63 17.35 -29.25 -4.82
CA ASP A 63 17.96 -30.42 -4.21
C ASP A 63 18.41 -30.12 -2.77
N GLN A 64 18.99 -28.94 -2.52
CA GLN A 64 19.34 -28.52 -1.15
C GLN A 64 18.07 -28.32 -0.30
N ALA A 65 16.99 -27.75 -0.86
CA ALA A 65 15.73 -27.59 -0.14
C ALA A 65 15.12 -28.94 0.28
N ARG A 66 15.15 -29.93 -0.61
CA ARG A 66 14.73 -31.30 -0.29
C ARG A 66 15.61 -31.99 0.75
N ALA A 67 16.92 -31.77 0.67
CA ALA A 67 17.88 -32.32 1.65
C ALA A 67 17.64 -31.73 3.05
N VAL A 68 17.48 -30.43 3.16
CA VAL A 68 17.15 -29.74 4.42
C VAL A 68 15.78 -30.22 4.95
N ALA A 69 14.76 -30.30 4.11
CA ALA A 69 13.43 -30.79 4.48
C ALA A 69 13.45 -32.23 5.02
N LYS A 70 14.28 -33.10 4.42
CA LYS A 70 14.47 -34.49 4.91
C LYS A 70 15.16 -34.54 6.26
N LYS A 71 16.12 -33.64 6.51
CA LYS A 71 16.87 -33.56 7.76
C LYS A 71 16.03 -32.90 8.87
N HIS A 72 15.19 -31.94 8.50
CA HIS A 72 14.35 -31.13 9.42
C HIS A 72 12.87 -31.21 9.00
N PRO A 73 12.15 -32.29 9.33
CA PRO A 73 10.81 -32.59 8.79
C PRO A 73 9.69 -31.63 9.26
N GLU A 74 9.93 -30.85 10.31
CA GLU A 74 8.97 -29.87 10.83
C GLU A 74 9.59 -28.46 10.79
N SER A 75 9.93 -27.99 9.58
CA SER A 75 10.61 -26.70 9.44
C SER A 75 10.03 -25.82 8.35
N ALA A 76 10.15 -24.51 8.57
CA ALA A 76 9.87 -23.48 7.58
C ALA A 76 11.14 -23.14 6.81
N ILE A 77 11.17 -23.43 5.52
CA ILE A 77 12.33 -23.28 4.64
C ILE A 77 12.08 -22.11 3.70
N LEU A 78 12.90 -21.07 3.85
CA LEU A 78 12.84 -19.88 3.02
C LEU A 78 13.82 -20.01 1.87
N ILE A 79 13.34 -19.76 0.65
CA ILE A 79 14.15 -19.86 -0.57
C ILE A 79 14.16 -18.51 -1.26
N PHE A 80 15.33 -17.97 -1.56
CA PHE A 80 15.47 -16.76 -2.34
C PHE A 80 16.22 -17.02 -3.65
N VAL A 81 15.64 -16.51 -4.74
CA VAL A 81 16.30 -16.50 -6.06
C VAL A 81 16.05 -15.16 -6.76
N ARG A 82 16.98 -14.74 -7.60
CA ARG A 82 16.92 -13.46 -8.31
C ARG A 82 15.89 -13.47 -9.44
N LYS A 83 15.75 -14.58 -10.17
CA LYS A 83 14.94 -14.68 -11.39
C LYS A 83 13.58 -15.29 -11.07
N VAL A 84 12.50 -14.70 -11.58
CA VAL A 84 11.14 -15.22 -11.46
C VAL A 84 11.01 -16.60 -12.12
N GLU A 85 11.72 -16.82 -13.24
CA GLU A 85 11.74 -18.10 -13.94
C GLU A 85 12.32 -19.23 -13.07
N ASP A 86 13.26 -18.91 -12.18
CA ASP A 86 13.81 -19.90 -11.26
C ASP A 86 12.84 -20.16 -10.09
N VAL A 87 12.07 -19.14 -9.62
CA VAL A 87 10.94 -19.34 -8.68
C VAL A 87 9.97 -20.37 -9.26
N GLU A 88 9.52 -20.18 -10.50
CA GLU A 88 8.56 -21.08 -11.16
C GLU A 88 9.09 -22.52 -11.27
N LYS A 89 10.37 -22.70 -11.65
CA LYS A 89 11.00 -24.02 -11.75
C LYS A 89 11.08 -24.73 -10.40
N ILE A 90 11.48 -24.00 -9.35
CA ILE A 90 11.60 -24.54 -7.99
C ILE A 90 10.23 -24.92 -7.46
N THR A 91 9.24 -24.02 -7.57
CA THR A 91 7.87 -24.25 -7.09
C THR A 91 7.22 -25.48 -7.75
N LYS A 92 7.42 -25.66 -9.05
CA LYS A 92 6.92 -26.86 -9.79
C LYS A 92 7.56 -28.19 -9.29
N LYS A 93 8.75 -28.15 -8.69
CA LYS A 93 9.47 -29.33 -8.23
C LYS A 93 9.27 -29.65 -6.75
N LEU A 94 8.75 -28.71 -5.97
CA LEU A 94 8.43 -28.87 -4.55
C LEU A 94 6.96 -29.33 -4.36
N PRO A 95 6.58 -29.87 -3.19
CA PRO A 95 5.21 -30.29 -2.91
C PRO A 95 4.24 -29.10 -3.00
N LYS A 96 3.22 -29.18 -3.86
CA LYS A 96 2.30 -28.08 -4.15
C LYS A 96 1.51 -27.63 -2.92
N ASP A 97 1.11 -28.55 -2.04
CA ASP A 97 0.35 -28.32 -0.81
C ASP A 97 1.17 -27.66 0.31
N ALA A 98 2.49 -27.68 0.20
CA ALA A 98 3.43 -27.15 1.20
C ALA A 98 4.30 -25.99 0.68
N THR A 99 4.05 -25.51 -0.55
CA THR A 99 4.92 -24.50 -1.19
C THR A 99 4.10 -23.28 -1.57
N LEU A 100 4.58 -22.11 -1.18
CA LEU A 100 4.08 -20.80 -1.62
C LEU A 100 5.20 -20.02 -2.30
N GLN A 101 4.79 -19.06 -3.14
CA GLN A 101 5.71 -18.14 -3.79
C GLN A 101 5.35 -16.68 -3.48
N LEU A 102 6.38 -15.84 -3.34
CA LEU A 102 6.25 -14.40 -3.11
C LEU A 102 7.16 -13.65 -4.08
N THR A 103 6.55 -13.16 -5.15
CA THR A 103 7.24 -12.42 -6.21
C THR A 103 6.56 -11.08 -6.44
N GLY A 104 7.27 -10.15 -7.05
CA GLY A 104 6.70 -8.87 -7.46
C GLY A 104 5.71 -8.99 -8.61
N THR A 105 5.59 -10.17 -9.23
CA THR A 105 4.70 -10.46 -10.37
C THR A 105 3.35 -11.05 -9.97
N LEU A 106 3.06 -11.22 -8.68
CA LEU A 106 1.74 -11.64 -8.23
C LEU A 106 0.71 -10.52 -8.42
N ARG A 107 -0.51 -10.87 -8.85
CA ARG A 107 -1.63 -9.94 -8.82
C ARG A 107 -1.88 -9.47 -7.38
N GLY A 108 -2.24 -8.20 -7.23
CA GLY A 108 -2.36 -7.57 -5.91
C GLY A 108 -3.26 -8.32 -4.94
N LYS A 109 -4.43 -8.81 -5.39
CA LYS A 109 -5.37 -9.60 -4.58
C LYS A 109 -4.69 -10.84 -3.98
N GLU A 110 -4.14 -11.72 -4.83
CA GLU A 110 -3.53 -12.97 -4.35
C GLU A 110 -2.30 -12.72 -3.49
N ARG A 111 -1.56 -11.64 -3.76
CA ARG A 111 -0.44 -11.22 -2.89
C ARG A 111 -0.94 -10.83 -1.51
N ASP A 112 -2.03 -10.09 -1.42
CA ASP A 112 -2.60 -9.64 -0.15
C ASP A 112 -3.25 -10.81 0.63
N GLU A 113 -3.84 -11.78 -0.07
CA GLU A 113 -4.39 -13.01 0.52
C GLU A 113 -3.32 -14.02 0.95
N LEU A 114 -2.10 -13.91 0.42
CA LEU A 114 -1.04 -14.87 0.70
C LEU A 114 -0.76 -15.02 2.19
N VAL A 115 -0.83 -13.90 2.93
CA VAL A 115 -0.58 -13.86 4.37
C VAL A 115 -1.60 -14.65 5.21
N GLU A 116 -2.77 -14.93 4.64
CA GLU A 116 -3.85 -15.67 5.29
C GLU A 116 -3.66 -17.19 5.24
N LYS A 117 -2.83 -17.67 4.29
CA LYS A 117 -2.63 -19.11 4.07
C LYS A 117 -1.87 -19.76 5.23
N PRO A 118 -2.29 -20.94 5.75
CA PRO A 118 -1.63 -21.63 6.86
C PRO A 118 -0.14 -21.85 6.66
N VAL A 119 0.27 -22.18 5.42
CA VAL A 119 1.68 -22.34 5.05
C VAL A 119 2.46 -21.04 5.25
N PHE A 120 1.89 -19.87 4.91
CA PHE A 120 2.54 -18.58 5.09
C PHE A 120 2.63 -18.19 6.57
N GLN A 121 1.60 -18.50 7.36
CA GLN A 121 1.55 -18.21 8.79
C GLN A 121 2.69 -18.87 9.57
N TRP A 122 3.24 -19.98 9.09
CA TRP A 122 4.40 -20.59 9.72
C TRP A 122 5.64 -19.68 9.66
N PHE A 123 5.77 -18.88 8.60
CA PHE A 123 6.87 -17.93 8.45
C PHE A 123 6.74 -16.68 9.31
N PHE A 124 5.56 -16.41 9.93
CA PHE A 124 5.45 -15.32 10.88
C PHE A 124 6.06 -15.67 12.25
N PRO A 125 6.56 -14.64 12.98
CA PRO A 125 6.82 -14.79 14.41
C PRO A 125 5.59 -15.30 15.16
N GLU A 126 5.76 -16.14 16.17
CA GLU A 126 4.64 -16.70 16.95
C GLU A 126 3.67 -15.65 17.48
N SER A 127 4.19 -14.47 17.88
CA SER A 127 3.38 -13.34 18.35
C SER A 127 2.47 -12.72 17.28
N ASN A 128 2.77 -12.96 16.00
CA ASN A 128 2.09 -12.34 14.87
C ASN A 128 1.24 -13.35 14.09
N ARG A 129 1.21 -14.61 14.53
CA ARG A 129 0.36 -15.64 13.93
C ARG A 129 -1.09 -15.44 14.34
N LYS A 130 -1.99 -15.79 13.44
CA LYS A 130 -3.44 -15.80 13.77
C LYS A 130 -3.75 -16.83 14.86
N GLU A 131 -4.69 -16.51 15.74
CA GLU A 131 -5.22 -17.46 16.71
C GLU A 131 -5.94 -18.61 16.00
N ASN A 132 -5.79 -19.84 16.53
CA ASN A 132 -6.45 -21.05 16.04
C ASN A 132 -6.08 -21.52 14.61
N ILE A 133 -4.91 -21.14 14.09
CA ILE A 133 -4.40 -21.71 12.84
C ILE A 133 -3.70 -23.05 13.14
N GLU A 134 -4.13 -24.12 12.45
CA GLU A 134 -3.39 -25.36 12.39
C GLU A 134 -2.15 -25.18 11.52
N LEU A 135 -0.98 -25.21 12.14
CA LEU A 135 0.28 -25.16 11.42
C LEU A 135 0.57 -26.50 10.76
N PRO A 136 1.16 -26.50 9.55
CA PRO A 136 1.54 -27.73 8.88
C PRO A 136 2.49 -28.60 9.72
N THR A 137 2.30 -29.91 9.73
CA THR A 137 3.17 -30.89 10.40
C THR A 137 4.28 -31.42 9.48
N LYS A 138 4.38 -30.87 8.26
CA LYS A 138 5.36 -31.22 7.23
C LYS A 138 6.23 -30.00 6.93
N PRO A 139 7.43 -30.19 6.34
CA PRO A 139 8.24 -29.06 5.90
C PRO A 139 7.46 -28.16 4.92
N VAL A 140 7.54 -26.85 5.13
CA VAL A 140 6.91 -25.86 4.25
C VAL A 140 7.96 -24.98 3.59
N PHE A 141 7.66 -24.53 2.39
CA PHE A 141 8.55 -23.75 1.56
C PHE A 141 7.92 -22.42 1.16
N LEU A 142 8.67 -21.34 1.31
CA LEU A 142 8.33 -20.04 0.75
C LEU A 142 9.43 -19.64 -0.23
N VAL A 143 9.09 -19.59 -1.52
CA VAL A 143 10.02 -19.26 -2.60
C VAL A 143 9.84 -17.80 -3.00
N CYS A 144 10.88 -16.99 -2.82
CA CYS A 144 10.83 -15.54 -2.99
C CYS A 144 11.83 -15.02 -4.02
N THR A 145 11.48 -13.91 -4.64
CA THR A 145 12.45 -12.95 -5.17
C THR A 145 12.80 -11.92 -4.08
N SER A 146 13.50 -10.83 -4.43
CA SER A 146 13.76 -9.70 -3.52
C SER A 146 12.50 -9.12 -2.83
N ALA A 147 11.31 -9.39 -3.36
CA ALA A 147 10.04 -9.01 -2.73
C ALA A 147 9.88 -9.54 -1.30
N GLY A 148 10.52 -10.65 -0.95
CA GLY A 148 10.52 -11.20 0.42
C GLY A 148 11.62 -10.64 1.34
N GLU A 149 12.55 -9.85 0.83
CA GLU A 149 13.68 -9.33 1.62
C GLU A 149 13.27 -8.16 2.53
N VAL A 150 12.36 -7.30 2.07
CA VAL A 150 11.92 -6.09 2.78
C VAL A 150 10.39 -6.02 2.82
N GLY A 151 9.84 -5.41 3.86
CA GLY A 151 8.39 -5.16 3.97
C GLY A 151 7.56 -6.31 4.57
N VAL A 152 8.13 -7.51 4.74
CA VAL A 152 7.44 -8.66 5.33
C VAL A 152 8.14 -9.11 6.61
N ASP A 153 7.38 -9.33 7.69
CA ASP A 153 7.94 -9.79 8.98
C ASP A 153 8.05 -11.31 9.03
N ILE A 154 9.06 -11.85 8.32
CA ILE A 154 9.32 -13.29 8.19
C ILE A 154 10.40 -13.73 9.16
N SER A 155 10.24 -14.91 9.75
CA SER A 155 11.27 -15.64 10.53
C SER A 155 11.22 -17.13 10.22
N ALA A 156 11.97 -17.56 9.21
CA ALA A 156 12.09 -18.95 8.81
C ALA A 156 13.09 -19.73 9.71
N ASP A 157 13.09 -21.05 9.58
CA ASP A 157 14.01 -21.95 10.29
C ASP A 157 15.32 -22.12 9.53
N HIS A 158 15.24 -22.31 8.20
CA HIS A 158 16.38 -22.50 7.32
C HIS A 158 16.28 -21.61 6.08
N LEU A 159 17.41 -21.36 5.43
CA LEU A 159 17.54 -20.55 4.23
C LEU A 159 18.29 -21.29 3.13
N ILE A 160 17.73 -21.26 1.92
CA ILE A 160 18.46 -21.62 0.71
C ILE A 160 18.40 -20.44 -0.25
N CYS A 161 19.51 -20.00 -0.81
CA CYS A 161 19.45 -18.86 -1.73
C CYS A 161 20.56 -18.91 -2.79
N ASP A 162 20.36 -18.19 -3.88
CA ASP A 162 21.42 -17.81 -4.79
C ASP A 162 22.29 -16.69 -4.19
N MET A 163 23.51 -16.57 -4.69
CA MET A 163 24.42 -15.51 -4.26
C MET A 163 24.03 -14.16 -4.86
N THR A 164 23.95 -13.15 -4.01
CA THR A 164 23.66 -11.75 -4.35
C THR A 164 24.68 -10.81 -3.68
N PRO A 165 24.67 -9.50 -3.95
CA PRO A 165 25.46 -8.52 -3.20
C PRO A 165 25.24 -8.64 -1.68
N PHE A 166 26.24 -8.25 -0.90
CA PHE A 166 26.30 -8.56 0.52
C PHE A 166 25.20 -7.90 1.36
N ASP A 167 24.68 -6.77 0.97
CA ASP A 167 23.52 -6.13 1.61
C ASP A 167 22.26 -6.99 1.54
N SER A 168 21.98 -7.58 0.38
CA SER A 168 20.86 -8.51 0.19
C SER A 168 21.10 -9.81 0.98
N ILE A 169 22.31 -10.40 0.93
CA ILE A 169 22.67 -11.57 1.74
C ILE A 169 22.45 -11.31 3.24
N ALA A 170 22.88 -10.17 3.75
CA ALA A 170 22.69 -9.82 5.15
C ALA A 170 21.21 -9.67 5.54
N GLN A 171 20.40 -9.10 4.64
CA GLN A 171 18.94 -9.00 4.83
C GLN A 171 18.30 -10.39 4.86
N ARG A 172 18.64 -11.28 3.92
CA ARG A 172 18.16 -12.68 3.88
C ARG A 172 18.54 -13.44 5.17
N PHE A 173 19.76 -13.28 5.65
CA PHE A 173 20.20 -13.85 6.94
C PHE A 173 19.38 -13.33 8.12
N GLY A 174 18.93 -12.06 8.04
CA GLY A 174 18.04 -11.44 9.02
C GLY A 174 16.62 -12.04 9.05
N ARG A 175 16.23 -12.83 8.02
CA ARG A 175 14.92 -13.50 7.91
C ARG A 175 14.89 -14.91 8.46
N VAL A 176 16.01 -15.40 8.98
CA VAL A 176 16.16 -16.77 9.45
C VAL A 176 16.60 -16.77 10.90
N ASN A 177 16.01 -17.64 11.74
CA ASN A 177 16.29 -17.73 13.17
C ASN A 177 16.42 -16.34 13.84
N ARG A 178 15.51 -15.46 13.52
CA ARG A 178 15.58 -14.04 13.89
C ARG A 178 15.60 -13.81 15.40
N PHE A 179 14.99 -14.72 16.15
CA PHE A 179 14.86 -14.63 17.60
C PHE A 179 15.90 -15.49 18.35
N GLY A 180 16.78 -16.21 17.63
CA GLY A 180 17.79 -17.07 18.23
C GLY A 180 17.19 -18.24 19.03
N LYS A 181 16.05 -18.77 18.58
CA LYS A 181 15.35 -19.88 19.27
C LYS A 181 15.87 -21.26 18.84
N ARG A 182 16.57 -21.35 17.71
CA ARG A 182 17.08 -22.61 17.13
C ARG A 182 18.59 -22.66 17.16
N ASP A 183 19.13 -23.88 17.37
CA ASP A 183 20.58 -24.15 17.35
C ASP A 183 21.03 -24.93 16.10
N ASP A 184 20.08 -25.32 15.25
CA ASP A 184 20.27 -26.20 14.08
C ASP A 184 19.95 -25.47 12.74
N THR A 185 19.92 -24.13 12.72
CA THR A 185 19.64 -23.35 11.52
C THR A 185 20.78 -23.45 10.51
N GLU A 186 20.40 -23.82 9.29
CA GLU A 186 21.33 -23.94 8.14
C GLU A 186 20.99 -22.87 7.09
N ILE A 187 22.03 -22.31 6.49
CA ILE A 187 21.99 -21.38 5.36
C ILE A 187 22.79 -21.96 4.21
N HIS A 188 22.12 -22.29 3.12
CA HIS A 188 22.73 -22.83 1.91
C HIS A 188 22.78 -21.77 0.83
N ILE A 189 23.99 -21.46 0.32
CA ILE A 189 24.19 -20.45 -0.72
C ILE A 189 24.73 -21.12 -1.98
N VAL A 190 23.95 -21.07 -3.04
CA VAL A 190 24.33 -21.58 -4.36
C VAL A 190 24.98 -20.48 -5.18
N TYR A 191 26.14 -20.74 -5.77
CA TYR A 191 26.89 -19.72 -6.51
C TYR A 191 27.67 -20.30 -7.69
N PRO A 192 27.87 -19.53 -8.79
CA PRO A 192 28.69 -19.98 -9.90
C PRO A 192 30.18 -20.01 -9.52
N LYS A 193 30.89 -21.08 -9.87
CA LYS A 193 32.36 -21.21 -9.64
C LYS A 193 33.17 -20.09 -10.29
N LYS A 194 32.69 -19.61 -11.41
CA LYS A 194 33.33 -18.52 -12.18
C LYS A 194 32.38 -17.32 -12.18
N PHE A 195 32.80 -16.22 -11.60
CA PHE A 195 32.12 -14.93 -11.74
C PHE A 195 32.58 -14.27 -13.03
N GLY A 196 31.68 -13.63 -13.75
CA GLY A 196 32.02 -12.82 -14.91
C GLY A 196 32.88 -11.59 -14.55
N GLU A 197 33.33 -10.87 -15.56
CA GLU A 197 34.18 -9.68 -15.39
C GLU A 197 33.59 -8.44 -16.05
N LYS A 198 32.35 -8.55 -16.56
CA LYS A 198 31.76 -7.55 -17.47
C LYS A 198 30.81 -6.56 -16.80
N SER A 199 30.39 -6.80 -15.58
CA SER A 199 29.45 -5.93 -14.88
C SER A 199 29.86 -5.62 -13.45
N GLU A 200 29.50 -4.46 -12.95
CA GLU A 200 29.68 -4.05 -11.57
C GLU A 200 29.02 -5.04 -10.60
N TYR A 201 27.87 -5.59 -10.98
CA TYR A 201 27.17 -6.62 -10.21
C TYR A 201 28.03 -7.88 -9.99
N GLU A 202 28.71 -8.38 -11.02
CA GLU A 202 29.59 -9.56 -10.93
C GLU A 202 30.81 -9.29 -10.02
N GLU A 203 31.30 -8.05 -10.01
CA GLU A 203 32.36 -7.63 -9.10
C GLU A 203 31.87 -7.67 -7.64
N GLN A 204 30.64 -7.21 -7.39
CA GLN A 204 30.03 -7.28 -6.05
C GLN A 204 29.86 -8.73 -5.58
N LEU A 205 29.50 -9.66 -6.47
CA LEU A 205 29.42 -11.08 -6.12
C LEU A 205 30.79 -11.66 -5.69
N LYS A 206 31.89 -11.29 -6.38
CA LYS A 206 33.25 -11.69 -5.98
C LYS A 206 33.62 -11.19 -4.59
N LYS A 207 33.28 -9.91 -4.29
CA LYS A 207 33.51 -9.30 -2.98
C LYS A 207 32.66 -10.00 -1.91
N THR A 208 31.37 -10.27 -2.20
CA THR A 208 30.45 -11.00 -1.30
C THR A 208 31.01 -12.39 -0.97
N TYR A 209 31.45 -13.16 -1.98
CA TYR A 209 32.06 -14.47 -1.78
C TYR A 209 33.27 -14.41 -0.85
N SER A 210 34.12 -13.38 -1.02
CA SER A 210 35.29 -13.18 -0.17
C SER A 210 34.91 -12.89 1.30
N LEU A 211 33.82 -12.14 1.53
CA LEU A 211 33.28 -11.88 2.86
C LEU A 211 32.68 -13.14 3.50
N LEU A 212 31.90 -13.92 2.73
CA LEU A 212 31.31 -15.17 3.19
C LEU A 212 32.41 -16.18 3.65
N LYS A 213 33.53 -16.24 2.95
CA LYS A 213 34.67 -17.04 3.38
C LYS A 213 35.28 -16.54 4.70
N LYS A 214 35.34 -15.23 4.93
CA LYS A 214 35.83 -14.65 6.20
C LYS A 214 34.92 -14.97 7.38
N LEU A 215 33.61 -15.21 7.17
CA LEU A 215 32.67 -15.64 8.20
C LEU A 215 32.91 -17.07 8.73
N LYS A 216 33.71 -17.89 8.03
CA LYS A 216 34.09 -19.26 8.46
C LYS A 216 32.88 -20.14 8.83
N GLY A 217 31.78 -19.99 8.16
CA GLY A 217 30.54 -20.74 8.39
C GLY A 217 29.57 -20.12 9.41
N ASP A 218 29.91 -19.02 10.07
CA ASP A 218 29.03 -18.35 11.04
C ASP A 218 28.26 -17.19 10.38
N GLY A 219 26.96 -17.38 10.17
CA GLY A 219 26.02 -16.37 9.64
C GLY A 219 25.33 -15.52 10.70
N SER A 220 25.80 -15.54 11.95
CA SER A 220 25.20 -14.74 13.01
C SER A 220 25.37 -13.22 12.77
N PRO A 221 24.44 -12.38 13.27
CA PRO A 221 24.60 -10.92 13.22
C PRO A 221 25.94 -10.46 13.83
N ALA A 222 26.41 -11.10 14.91
CA ALA A 222 27.69 -10.78 15.53
C ALA A 222 28.87 -11.03 14.59
N ALA A 223 28.86 -12.14 13.84
CA ALA A 223 29.93 -12.44 12.88
C ALA A 223 29.93 -11.47 11.70
N ILE A 224 28.74 -11.05 11.24
CA ILE A 224 28.59 -10.04 10.19
C ILE A 224 29.10 -8.66 10.67
N ASP A 225 28.77 -8.28 11.91
CA ASP A 225 29.21 -7.03 12.51
C ASP A 225 30.72 -6.96 12.70
N ALA A 226 31.36 -8.10 12.94
CA ALA A 226 32.80 -8.21 13.10
C ALA A 226 33.61 -8.05 11.79
N LEU A 227 32.95 -8.09 10.63
CA LEU A 227 33.59 -7.83 9.34
C LEU A 227 33.98 -6.35 9.23
N ASP A 228 35.07 -6.06 8.55
CA ASP A 228 35.49 -4.70 8.26
C ASP A 228 34.40 -3.90 7.54
N PRO A 229 33.96 -2.74 8.10
CA PRO A 229 32.86 -1.93 7.55
C PRO A 229 33.09 -1.50 6.11
N LYS A 230 34.33 -1.13 5.75
CA LYS A 230 34.67 -0.70 4.40
C LYS A 230 34.52 -1.86 3.41
N SER A 231 35.04 -3.04 3.76
CA SER A 231 34.92 -4.24 2.92
C SER A 231 33.45 -4.65 2.74
N ARG A 232 32.59 -4.45 3.77
CA ARG A 232 31.14 -4.68 3.66
C ARG A 232 30.50 -3.71 2.68
N ALA A 233 30.76 -2.41 2.86
CA ALA A 233 30.18 -1.36 1.99
C ALA A 233 30.61 -1.53 0.52
N ASP A 234 31.86 -1.94 0.29
CA ASP A 234 32.40 -2.20 -1.06
C ASP A 234 31.76 -3.42 -1.76
N ALA A 235 31.10 -4.30 -1.00
CA ALA A 235 30.40 -5.48 -1.51
C ALA A 235 28.87 -5.28 -1.63
N PHE A 236 28.33 -4.09 -1.29
CA PHE A 236 26.92 -3.76 -1.38
C PHE A 236 26.50 -3.46 -2.81
N THR A 237 25.21 -3.59 -3.07
CA THR A 237 24.61 -3.17 -4.34
C THR A 237 24.97 -1.71 -4.64
N PRO A 238 25.39 -1.36 -5.86
CA PRO A 238 25.68 0.00 -6.24
C PRO A 238 24.52 0.95 -5.93
N LYS A 239 24.82 2.17 -5.50
CA LYS A 239 23.76 3.18 -5.27
C LYS A 239 23.17 3.59 -6.62
N PRO A 240 21.85 3.63 -6.77
CA PRO A 240 21.25 4.15 -7.97
C PRO A 240 21.59 5.64 -8.15
N VAL A 241 21.76 6.07 -9.37
CA VAL A 241 21.93 7.49 -9.72
C VAL A 241 20.55 8.13 -9.66
N THR A 242 20.29 8.93 -8.62
CA THR A 242 19.02 9.66 -8.48
C THR A 242 19.08 11.00 -9.21
N LEU A 243 17.93 11.42 -9.77
CA LEU A 243 17.80 12.79 -10.24
C LEU A 243 17.85 13.77 -9.06
N PRO A 244 18.50 14.94 -9.22
CA PRO A 244 18.47 15.96 -8.18
C PRO A 244 17.07 16.59 -8.12
N ALA A 245 16.40 16.44 -6.98
CA ALA A 245 15.16 17.16 -6.72
C ALA A 245 15.46 18.62 -6.36
N THR A 246 14.69 19.54 -6.95
CA THR A 246 14.80 20.98 -6.71
C THR A 246 13.67 21.47 -5.81
N ASP A 247 13.81 22.67 -5.24
CA ASP A 247 12.77 23.29 -4.44
C ASP A 247 11.44 23.43 -5.19
N ILE A 248 11.49 23.71 -6.49
CA ILE A 248 10.29 23.82 -7.35
C ILE A 248 9.54 22.50 -7.41
N LEU A 249 10.25 21.38 -7.56
CA LEU A 249 9.63 20.05 -7.59
C LEU A 249 9.02 19.68 -6.25
N PHE A 250 9.73 19.97 -5.15
CA PHE A 250 9.17 19.74 -3.82
C PHE A 250 7.93 20.60 -3.57
N ASP A 251 7.89 21.85 -4.06
CA ASP A 251 6.68 22.69 -3.95
C ASP A 251 5.53 22.08 -4.75
N ALA A 252 5.78 21.61 -5.97
CA ALA A 252 4.76 20.96 -6.79
C ALA A 252 4.22 19.67 -6.13
N TRP A 253 5.09 18.85 -5.54
CA TRP A 253 4.68 17.62 -4.84
C TRP A 253 4.00 17.88 -3.50
N ALA A 254 4.22 19.05 -2.86
CA ALA A 254 3.57 19.42 -1.61
C ALA A 254 2.08 19.80 -1.76
N LEU A 255 1.61 20.04 -2.99
CA LEU A 255 0.22 20.39 -3.29
C LEU A 255 -0.67 19.13 -3.35
N THR A 256 -0.86 18.46 -2.23
CA THR A 256 -1.44 17.10 -2.17
C THR A 256 -2.96 17.05 -2.33
N THR A 257 -3.66 18.18 -2.16
CA THR A 257 -5.12 18.25 -2.46
C THR A 257 -5.38 18.17 -3.96
N ILE A 258 -4.44 18.63 -4.81
CA ILE A 258 -4.59 18.58 -6.26
C ILE A 258 -4.20 17.18 -6.75
N GLN A 259 -5.19 16.38 -7.12
CA GLN A 259 -5.00 15.00 -7.59
C GLN A 259 -4.73 14.91 -9.09
N GLU A 260 -5.17 15.90 -9.86
CA GLU A 260 -4.95 15.95 -11.30
C GLU A 260 -3.47 16.05 -11.67
N LYS A 261 -3.12 15.59 -12.88
CA LYS A 261 -1.77 15.74 -13.43
C LYS A 261 -1.48 17.22 -13.69
N LEU A 262 -0.66 17.84 -12.85
CA LEU A 262 -0.18 19.20 -13.08
C LEU A 262 0.99 19.22 -14.08
N PRO A 263 0.97 20.11 -15.08
CA PRO A 263 2.16 20.37 -15.89
C PRO A 263 3.38 20.71 -15.05
N GLY A 264 4.52 20.07 -15.29
CA GLY A 264 5.75 20.29 -14.53
C GLY A 264 5.82 19.57 -13.17
N ARG A 265 4.86 18.72 -12.83
CA ARG A 265 4.94 17.80 -11.69
C ARG A 265 5.27 16.37 -12.17
N PRO A 266 6.56 16.02 -12.31
CA PRO A 266 6.97 14.70 -12.77
C PRO A 266 6.69 13.64 -11.70
N PRO A 267 6.67 12.34 -12.09
CA PRO A 267 6.63 11.24 -11.13
C PRO A 267 7.83 11.28 -10.18
N VAL A 268 7.64 10.83 -8.95
CA VAL A 268 8.64 10.93 -7.87
C VAL A 268 9.73 9.85 -7.97
N GLU A 269 9.41 8.73 -8.63
CA GLU A 269 10.22 7.51 -8.67
C GLU A 269 11.67 7.75 -9.12
N PRO A 270 11.97 8.49 -10.21
CA PRO A 270 13.36 8.75 -10.64
C PRO A 270 14.20 9.52 -9.62
N TYR A 271 13.54 10.28 -8.76
CA TYR A 271 14.17 11.09 -7.71
C TYR A 271 14.38 10.31 -6.41
N LEU A 272 13.62 9.25 -6.17
CA LEU A 272 13.73 8.37 -5.00
C LEU A 272 14.53 7.11 -5.28
N HIS A 273 14.22 6.44 -6.39
CA HIS A 273 14.75 5.12 -6.72
C HIS A 273 15.88 5.19 -7.75
N GLY A 274 16.09 6.35 -8.36
CA GLY A 274 17.14 6.58 -9.35
C GLY A 274 16.71 6.25 -10.77
N ILE A 275 17.61 6.56 -11.70
CA ILE A 275 17.51 6.18 -13.09
C ILE A 275 18.31 4.90 -13.24
N ALA A 276 17.66 3.80 -13.57
CA ALA A 276 18.36 2.59 -14.00
C ALA A 276 18.96 2.84 -15.39
N GLU A 277 20.22 2.47 -15.58
CA GLU A 277 20.86 2.57 -16.91
C GLU A 277 20.11 1.75 -17.95
N TRP A 278 19.50 0.64 -17.55
CA TRP A 278 18.56 -0.16 -18.33
C TRP A 278 17.80 -1.13 -17.42
N GLU A 279 16.50 -0.93 -17.29
CA GLU A 279 15.59 -1.94 -16.75
C GLU A 279 14.71 -2.45 -17.91
N PRO A 280 14.47 -3.78 -17.98
CA PRO A 280 13.51 -4.28 -18.96
C PRO A 280 12.17 -3.59 -18.69
N PRO A 281 11.50 -3.09 -19.74
CA PRO A 281 10.20 -2.45 -19.56
C PRO A 281 9.22 -3.45 -18.94
N GLU A 282 8.36 -2.94 -18.07
CA GLU A 282 7.31 -3.68 -17.39
C GLU A 282 5.95 -3.29 -17.93
N THR A 283 4.99 -4.19 -17.83
CA THR A 283 3.61 -4.02 -18.24
C THR A 283 2.71 -4.52 -17.12
N HIS A 284 1.64 -3.78 -16.83
CA HIS A 284 0.61 -4.25 -15.93
C HIS A 284 -0.49 -4.98 -16.71
N VAL A 285 -1.09 -5.98 -16.09
CA VAL A 285 -2.22 -6.72 -16.67
C VAL A 285 -3.35 -6.77 -15.64
N ALA A 286 -4.59 -6.55 -16.09
CA ALA A 286 -5.78 -6.76 -15.28
C ALA A 286 -6.90 -7.36 -16.13
N TRP A 287 -7.91 -7.92 -15.47
CA TRP A 287 -9.06 -8.55 -16.09
C TRP A 287 -10.31 -7.78 -15.71
N ARG A 288 -11.05 -7.33 -16.72
CA ARG A 288 -12.21 -6.47 -16.56
C ARG A 288 -13.35 -6.89 -17.50
N GLU A 289 -14.56 -6.99 -16.95
CA GLU A 289 -15.76 -7.33 -17.72
C GLU A 289 -16.09 -6.31 -18.80
N GLU A 290 -15.77 -5.02 -18.60
CA GLU A 290 -15.99 -3.96 -19.57
C GLU A 290 -15.37 -4.28 -20.93
N VAL A 291 -14.18 -4.90 -20.92
CA VAL A 291 -13.44 -5.24 -22.15
C VAL A 291 -14.20 -6.27 -22.99
N GLU A 292 -15.03 -7.10 -22.36
CA GLU A 292 -15.84 -8.10 -23.03
C GLU A 292 -17.21 -7.57 -23.47
N VAL A 293 -17.80 -6.70 -22.66
CA VAL A 293 -19.17 -6.18 -22.86
C VAL A 293 -19.16 -5.01 -23.84
N ILE A 294 -18.22 -4.09 -23.71
CA ILE A 294 -18.16 -2.85 -24.51
C ILE A 294 -17.33 -3.12 -25.77
N VAL A 295 -18.00 -3.58 -26.79
CA VAL A 295 -17.40 -3.94 -28.10
C VAL A 295 -18.22 -3.33 -29.25
N ALA A 296 -17.63 -3.24 -30.44
CA ALA A 296 -18.29 -2.74 -31.66
C ALA A 296 -18.96 -1.37 -31.45
N ASP A 297 -20.25 -1.24 -31.72
CA ASP A 297 -21.02 0.02 -31.66
C ASP A 297 -21.10 0.59 -30.23
N LEU A 298 -20.98 -0.26 -29.20
CA LEU A 298 -20.93 0.18 -27.83
C LEU A 298 -19.66 0.99 -27.48
N LEU A 299 -18.55 0.80 -28.20
CA LEU A 299 -17.34 1.60 -28.03
C LEU A 299 -17.52 3.07 -28.46
N GLU A 300 -18.44 3.34 -29.41
CA GLU A 300 -18.77 4.71 -29.79
C GLU A 300 -19.70 5.38 -28.77
N ALA A 301 -20.64 4.61 -28.20
CA ALA A 301 -21.58 5.07 -27.20
C ALA A 301 -20.95 5.23 -25.82
N TYR A 302 -20.02 4.36 -25.45
CA TYR A 302 -19.37 4.31 -24.12
C TYR A 302 -17.85 4.27 -24.29
N LYS A 303 -17.23 5.43 -24.20
CA LYS A 303 -15.76 5.52 -24.36
C LYS A 303 -15.04 4.82 -23.21
N PRO A 304 -14.04 3.97 -23.49
CA PRO A 304 -13.27 3.29 -22.46
C PRO A 304 -12.64 4.21 -21.42
N GLU A 305 -12.19 5.40 -21.81
CA GLU A 305 -11.63 6.39 -20.90
C GLU A 305 -12.65 6.82 -19.86
N ASP A 306 -13.88 7.18 -20.28
CA ASP A 306 -14.94 7.64 -19.37
C ASP A 306 -15.36 6.51 -18.40
N LEU A 307 -15.35 5.25 -18.87
CA LEU A 307 -15.63 4.09 -18.04
C LEU A 307 -14.57 3.86 -16.97
N LEU A 308 -13.30 4.06 -17.33
CA LEU A 308 -12.18 3.92 -16.40
C LEU A 308 -12.05 5.11 -15.44
N ASP A 309 -12.54 6.30 -15.81
CA ASP A 309 -12.64 7.43 -14.89
C ASP A 309 -13.75 7.20 -13.85
N ASP A 310 -14.92 6.69 -14.27
CA ASP A 310 -16.01 6.33 -13.38
C ASP A 310 -15.65 5.14 -12.45
N PHE A 311 -14.84 4.19 -12.95
CA PHE A 311 -14.47 2.96 -12.23
C PHE A 311 -12.96 2.69 -12.31
N PRO A 312 -12.12 3.50 -11.63
CA PRO A 312 -10.68 3.47 -11.79
C PRO A 312 -10.04 2.14 -11.40
N LEU A 313 -8.95 1.81 -12.08
CA LEU A 313 -8.11 0.65 -11.74
C LEU A 313 -7.52 0.78 -10.34
N LYS A 314 -7.52 -0.32 -9.59
CA LYS A 314 -7.00 -0.38 -8.23
C LYS A 314 -5.79 -1.33 -8.13
N PRO A 315 -4.86 -1.09 -7.19
CA PRO A 315 -3.64 -1.91 -7.06
C PRO A 315 -3.88 -3.41 -6.88
N HIS A 316 -5.00 -3.83 -6.27
CA HIS A 316 -5.30 -5.25 -6.06
C HIS A 316 -5.67 -5.99 -7.35
N GLU A 317 -6.08 -5.28 -8.41
CA GLU A 317 -6.42 -5.86 -9.71
C GLU A 317 -5.19 -6.12 -10.57
N LEU A 318 -4.11 -5.36 -10.32
CA LEU A 318 -2.95 -5.30 -11.19
C LEU A 318 -1.96 -6.44 -10.91
N LEU A 319 -1.58 -7.12 -11.98
CA LEU A 319 -0.41 -7.98 -12.06
C LEU A 319 0.66 -7.25 -12.84
N ARG A 320 1.89 -7.17 -12.32
CA ARG A 320 3.02 -6.54 -12.99
C ARG A 320 4.03 -7.59 -13.42
N ASP A 321 4.41 -7.59 -14.69
CA ASP A 321 5.49 -8.45 -15.18
C ASP A 321 6.29 -7.74 -16.30
N ARG A 322 7.45 -8.30 -16.67
CA ARG A 322 8.26 -7.80 -17.77
C ARG A 322 7.48 -7.82 -19.08
N THR A 323 7.57 -6.77 -19.86
CA THR A 323 6.87 -6.67 -21.14
C THR A 323 7.12 -7.86 -22.07
N ASP A 324 8.34 -8.43 -22.06
CA ASP A 324 8.64 -9.64 -22.86
C ASP A 324 7.76 -10.83 -22.48
N ARG A 325 7.51 -11.02 -21.18
CA ARG A 325 6.71 -12.13 -20.67
C ARG A 325 5.21 -11.88 -20.96
N VAL A 326 4.75 -10.66 -20.71
CA VAL A 326 3.37 -10.27 -21.03
C VAL A 326 3.12 -10.41 -22.53
N PHE A 327 4.02 -9.94 -23.39
CA PHE A 327 3.88 -10.07 -24.83
C PHE A 327 3.79 -11.53 -25.29
N LYS A 328 4.66 -12.40 -24.77
CA LYS A 328 4.60 -13.83 -25.03
C LYS A 328 3.26 -14.44 -24.58
N HIS A 329 2.78 -14.00 -23.44
CA HIS A 329 1.48 -14.42 -22.91
C HIS A 329 0.33 -13.98 -23.84
N MET A 330 0.35 -12.72 -24.35
CA MET A 330 -0.62 -12.26 -25.35
C MET A 330 -0.58 -13.13 -26.62
N GLN A 331 0.61 -13.54 -27.06
CA GLN A 331 0.75 -14.45 -28.21
C GLN A 331 0.17 -15.86 -27.94
N GLU A 332 0.22 -16.35 -26.71
CA GLU A 332 -0.38 -17.63 -26.33
C GLU A 332 -1.91 -17.54 -26.30
N LEU A 333 -2.47 -16.45 -25.73
CA LEU A 333 -3.91 -16.18 -25.70
C LEU A 333 -4.48 -15.93 -27.11
N ALA A 334 -3.78 -15.20 -27.96
CA ALA A 334 -4.21 -14.91 -29.33
C ALA A 334 -4.39 -16.17 -30.19
N LYS A 335 -3.65 -17.25 -29.92
CA LYS A 335 -3.85 -18.53 -30.61
C LYS A 335 -5.21 -19.18 -30.30
N LYS A 336 -5.76 -18.92 -29.11
CA LYS A 336 -7.03 -19.47 -28.65
C LYS A 336 -8.21 -18.53 -28.94
N TYR A 337 -7.97 -17.23 -28.77
CA TYR A 337 -8.99 -16.18 -28.80
C TYR A 337 -8.59 -14.98 -29.66
N PRO A 338 -8.32 -15.13 -30.97
CA PRO A 338 -7.74 -14.08 -31.83
C PRO A 338 -8.58 -12.80 -31.90
N ASP A 339 -9.91 -12.94 -31.86
CA ASP A 339 -10.86 -11.84 -32.11
C ASP A 339 -11.33 -11.14 -30.82
N LYS A 340 -10.92 -11.63 -29.63
CA LYS A 340 -11.30 -11.00 -28.37
C LYS A 340 -10.63 -9.64 -28.20
N SER A 341 -11.39 -8.68 -27.68
CA SER A 341 -10.96 -7.31 -27.41
C SER A 341 -9.90 -7.23 -26.33
N VAL A 342 -8.98 -6.30 -26.46
CA VAL A 342 -7.95 -5.94 -25.46
C VAL A 342 -7.85 -4.42 -25.41
N TRP A 343 -7.85 -3.84 -24.21
CA TRP A 343 -7.63 -2.41 -24.05
C TRP A 343 -6.24 -2.15 -23.51
N ILE A 344 -5.53 -1.19 -24.12
CA ILE A 344 -4.23 -0.72 -23.63
C ILE A 344 -4.41 0.67 -23.06
N VAL A 345 -4.32 0.78 -21.73
CA VAL A 345 -4.39 2.05 -21.01
C VAL A 345 -2.98 2.62 -20.94
N THR A 346 -2.78 3.76 -21.56
CA THR A 346 -1.48 4.45 -21.60
C THR A 346 -1.28 5.32 -20.36
N ASN A 347 -0.04 5.75 -20.12
CA ASN A 347 0.31 6.55 -18.94
C ASN A 347 -0.37 7.93 -18.89
N ASP A 348 -0.85 8.44 -20.02
CA ASP A 348 -1.62 9.69 -20.10
C ASP A 348 -3.13 9.48 -19.88
N GLY A 349 -3.56 8.22 -19.68
CA GLY A 349 -4.95 7.86 -19.43
C GLY A 349 -5.76 7.57 -20.69
N SER A 350 -5.18 7.72 -21.90
CA SER A 350 -5.86 7.32 -23.13
C SER A 350 -5.95 5.79 -23.26
N VAL A 351 -6.96 5.32 -23.99
CA VAL A 351 -7.18 3.88 -24.20
C VAL A 351 -7.12 3.55 -25.68
N LYS A 352 -6.31 2.55 -26.02
CA LYS A 352 -6.25 1.98 -27.37
C LYS A 352 -6.92 0.62 -27.35
N VAL A 353 -7.87 0.40 -28.23
CA VAL A 353 -8.58 -0.88 -28.36
C VAL A 353 -7.96 -1.69 -29.50
N PHE A 354 -7.63 -2.94 -29.22
CA PHE A 354 -7.08 -3.91 -30.18
C PHE A 354 -7.82 -5.25 -30.06
N SER A 355 -7.69 -6.11 -31.05
CA SER A 355 -7.91 -7.55 -30.88
C SER A 355 -6.65 -8.24 -30.32
N LEU A 356 -6.80 -9.41 -29.69
CA LEU A 356 -5.65 -10.21 -29.22
C LEU A 356 -4.71 -10.56 -30.40
N ASN A 357 -5.25 -10.79 -31.59
CA ASN A 357 -4.43 -11.08 -32.75
C ASN A 357 -3.58 -9.87 -33.19
N GLU A 358 -4.12 -8.66 -33.10
CA GLU A 358 -3.37 -7.44 -33.44
C GLU A 358 -2.25 -7.17 -32.44
N ILE A 359 -2.55 -7.24 -31.11
CA ILE A 359 -1.55 -6.95 -30.08
C ILE A 359 -0.44 -8.02 -30.00
N ALA A 360 -0.69 -9.22 -30.50
CA ALA A 360 0.28 -10.31 -30.57
C ALA A 360 1.32 -10.14 -31.68
N GLN A 361 1.19 -9.14 -32.57
CA GLN A 361 2.13 -8.85 -33.64
C GLN A 361 3.40 -8.20 -33.07
N LYS A 362 4.56 -8.50 -33.67
CA LYS A 362 5.87 -8.08 -33.12
C LYS A 362 6.06 -6.58 -33.03
N ASP A 363 5.49 -5.83 -33.98
CA ASP A 363 5.53 -4.36 -34.01
C ASP A 363 4.68 -3.71 -32.90
N LYS A 364 3.74 -4.44 -32.32
CA LYS A 364 2.88 -3.98 -31.22
C LYS A 364 3.49 -4.17 -29.83
N LYS A 365 4.62 -4.86 -29.71
CA LYS A 365 5.27 -5.07 -28.43
C LYS A 365 5.59 -3.77 -27.68
N GLU A 366 5.97 -2.72 -28.41
CA GLU A 366 6.29 -1.43 -27.81
C GLU A 366 5.07 -0.71 -27.23
N ASP A 367 3.86 -0.98 -27.74
CA ASP A 367 2.61 -0.43 -27.21
C ASP A 367 2.33 -0.95 -25.78
N LEU A 368 2.97 -2.04 -25.34
CA LEU A 368 2.83 -2.58 -23.98
C LEU A 368 3.76 -1.92 -22.96
N ASN A 369 4.85 -1.29 -23.40
CA ASN A 369 5.88 -0.78 -22.51
C ASN A 369 5.35 0.28 -21.54
N GLY A 370 5.39 -0.01 -20.24
CA GLY A 370 4.95 0.91 -19.18
C GLY A 370 3.43 1.12 -19.10
N ASN A 371 2.65 0.44 -19.95
CA ASN A 371 1.21 0.60 -20.05
C ASN A 371 0.47 -0.52 -19.29
N ILE A 372 -0.86 -0.41 -19.21
CA ILE A 372 -1.73 -1.41 -18.59
C ILE A 372 -2.52 -2.11 -19.69
N VAL A 373 -2.49 -3.44 -19.68
CA VAL A 373 -3.28 -4.30 -20.55
C VAL A 373 -4.52 -4.75 -19.81
N LEU A 374 -5.70 -4.44 -20.32
CA LEU A 374 -6.96 -4.95 -19.81
C LEU A 374 -7.45 -6.08 -20.71
N LEU A 375 -7.73 -7.21 -20.11
CA LEU A 375 -8.21 -8.42 -20.76
C LEU A 375 -9.65 -8.73 -20.32
N PRO A 376 -10.48 -9.31 -21.21
CA PRO A 376 -11.76 -9.88 -20.78
C PRO A 376 -11.53 -11.12 -19.92
N PRO A 377 -12.31 -11.33 -18.85
CA PRO A 377 -12.17 -12.51 -17.98
C PRO A 377 -12.27 -13.86 -18.71
N SER A 378 -13.08 -13.92 -19.76
CA SER A 378 -13.30 -15.13 -20.56
C SER A 378 -12.10 -15.66 -21.32
N VAL A 379 -11.05 -14.86 -21.52
CA VAL A 379 -9.81 -15.34 -22.16
C VAL A 379 -8.90 -16.11 -21.20
N GLY A 380 -9.19 -16.05 -19.91
CA GLY A 380 -8.36 -16.67 -18.89
C GLY A 380 -6.97 -16.04 -18.79
N GLY A 381 -5.95 -16.86 -18.70
CA GLY A 381 -4.57 -16.40 -18.67
C GLY A 381 -4.02 -16.06 -17.28
N LEU A 382 -4.76 -16.39 -16.21
CA LEU A 382 -4.36 -16.17 -14.83
C LEU A 382 -4.58 -17.44 -13.99
N CYS A 383 -3.58 -17.84 -13.24
CA CYS A 383 -3.70 -18.93 -12.27
C CYS A 383 -2.93 -18.57 -10.98
N ASP A 384 -3.58 -18.67 -9.83
CA ASP A 384 -2.98 -18.36 -8.51
C ASP A 384 -2.25 -16.99 -8.47
N GLY A 385 -2.79 -15.98 -9.17
CA GLY A 385 -2.24 -14.63 -9.23
C GLY A 385 -1.05 -14.44 -10.19
N LEU A 386 -0.76 -15.41 -11.05
CA LEU A 386 0.33 -15.39 -12.03
C LEU A 386 -0.19 -15.58 -13.45
N LEU A 387 0.57 -15.06 -14.43
CA LEU A 387 0.29 -15.31 -15.84
C LEU A 387 0.42 -16.81 -16.15
N ASP A 388 -0.66 -17.42 -16.63
CA ASP A 388 -0.70 -18.80 -17.07
C ASP A 388 -1.56 -18.94 -18.34
N GLY A 389 -0.94 -19.08 -19.50
CA GLY A 389 -1.62 -19.25 -20.79
C GLY A 389 -2.47 -20.53 -20.92
N THR A 390 -2.45 -21.42 -19.92
CA THR A 390 -3.28 -22.63 -19.89
C THR A 390 -4.59 -22.43 -19.15
N ALA A 391 -4.71 -21.42 -18.28
CA ALA A 391 -5.92 -21.08 -17.56
C ALA A 391 -7.03 -20.63 -18.53
N GLU A 392 -8.23 -21.18 -18.36
CA GLU A 392 -9.36 -20.97 -19.28
C GLU A 392 -10.26 -19.78 -18.89
N SER A 393 -10.21 -19.36 -17.65
CA SER A 393 -10.94 -18.20 -17.13
C SER A 393 -10.09 -17.44 -16.11
N ALA A 394 -10.41 -16.17 -15.91
CA ALA A 394 -9.85 -15.35 -14.85
C ALA A 394 -10.96 -14.55 -14.17
N ASP A 395 -10.77 -14.20 -12.90
CA ASP A 395 -11.76 -13.43 -12.17
C ASP A 395 -11.52 -11.92 -12.37
N ASP A 396 -12.59 -11.19 -12.64
CA ASP A 396 -12.63 -9.75 -12.46
C ASP A 396 -12.79 -9.45 -10.96
N VAL A 397 -11.76 -8.83 -10.38
CA VAL A 397 -11.71 -8.53 -8.94
C VAL A 397 -11.87 -7.05 -8.65
N SER A 398 -12.27 -6.27 -9.64
CA SER A 398 -12.38 -4.82 -9.54
C SER A 398 -13.41 -4.35 -8.51
N ASP A 399 -14.44 -5.15 -8.25
CA ASP A 399 -15.46 -4.88 -7.24
C ASP A 399 -15.02 -5.22 -5.81
N GLU A 400 -13.91 -5.93 -5.65
CA GLU A 400 -13.42 -6.34 -4.34
C GLU A 400 -12.63 -5.22 -3.67
N TRP A 401 -12.82 -5.07 -2.36
CA TRP A 401 -12.06 -4.13 -1.54
C TRP A 401 -11.81 -4.69 -0.15
N PHE A 402 -10.55 -4.74 0.25
CA PHE A 402 -10.16 -5.13 1.60
C PHE A 402 -10.06 -3.90 2.49
N ILE A 403 -11.04 -3.68 3.38
CA ILE A 403 -11.00 -2.62 4.38
C ILE A 403 -10.39 -3.15 5.68
N ASP A 404 -10.66 -4.42 6.00
CA ASP A 404 -10.17 -5.10 7.18
C ASP A 404 -9.86 -6.55 6.80
N ARG A 405 -8.80 -7.14 7.39
CA ARG A 405 -8.36 -8.51 7.11
C ARG A 405 -9.44 -9.58 7.34
N GLU A 406 -10.49 -9.26 8.09
CA GLU A 406 -11.57 -10.19 8.43
C GLU A 406 -12.83 -10.04 7.56
N ARG A 407 -12.96 -8.98 6.74
CA ARG A 407 -14.18 -8.70 5.96
C ARG A 407 -13.87 -8.09 4.61
N VAL A 408 -14.24 -8.80 3.56
CA VAL A 408 -14.34 -8.24 2.20
C VAL A 408 -15.60 -7.38 2.16
N GLN A 409 -15.45 -6.06 2.14
CA GLN A 409 -16.57 -5.16 1.87
C GLN A 409 -16.44 -4.67 0.45
N LYS A 410 -17.44 -4.95 -0.38
CA LYS A 410 -17.52 -4.39 -1.72
C LYS A 410 -17.83 -2.90 -1.59
N ARG A 411 -16.91 -2.04 -2.05
CA ARG A 411 -17.13 -0.59 -2.14
C ARG A 411 -17.74 -0.20 -3.47
N ARG A 412 -17.55 -1.00 -4.47
CA ARG A 412 -18.06 -0.85 -5.83
C ARG A 412 -18.71 -2.15 -6.22
N VAL A 413 -19.77 -2.06 -6.97
CA VAL A 413 -20.48 -3.22 -7.50
C VAL A 413 -21.02 -2.88 -8.88
N ARG A 414 -20.89 -3.83 -9.81
CA ARG A 414 -21.50 -3.79 -11.13
C ARG A 414 -22.52 -4.91 -11.22
N VAL A 415 -23.75 -4.60 -11.49
CA VAL A 415 -24.87 -5.53 -11.41
C VAL A 415 -25.72 -5.40 -12.66
N TRP A 416 -26.09 -6.55 -13.23
CA TRP A 416 -27.04 -6.64 -14.34
C TRP A 416 -28.48 -6.46 -13.84
N ASP A 417 -29.36 -5.93 -14.67
CA ASP A 417 -30.79 -5.74 -14.35
C ASP A 417 -31.54 -7.03 -14.05
N ASP A 418 -31.06 -8.18 -14.55
CA ASP A 418 -31.62 -9.51 -14.33
C ASP A 418 -30.94 -10.30 -13.20
N ASP A 419 -29.98 -9.70 -12.48
CA ASP A 419 -29.30 -10.36 -11.34
C ASP A 419 -30.30 -10.57 -10.20
N PRO A 420 -30.52 -11.81 -9.73
CA PRO A 420 -31.48 -12.09 -8.65
C PRO A 420 -31.15 -11.43 -7.31
N GLU A 421 -29.91 -10.98 -7.14
CA GLU A 421 -29.42 -10.28 -5.93
C GLU A 421 -29.26 -8.76 -6.17
N PHE A 422 -29.86 -8.20 -7.24
CA PHE A 422 -29.72 -6.80 -7.63
C PHE A 422 -29.97 -5.84 -6.44
N ASP A 423 -31.12 -6.01 -5.77
CA ASP A 423 -31.51 -5.14 -4.64
C ASP A 423 -30.58 -5.29 -3.42
N GLU A 424 -30.05 -6.49 -3.19
CA GLU A 424 -29.10 -6.74 -2.09
C GLU A 424 -27.72 -6.14 -2.39
N LYS A 425 -27.24 -6.33 -3.61
CA LYS A 425 -25.93 -5.84 -4.06
C LYS A 425 -25.88 -4.31 -4.18
N SER A 426 -26.95 -3.68 -4.62
CA SER A 426 -27.07 -2.21 -4.78
C SER A 426 -27.49 -1.47 -3.53
N LYS A 427 -27.87 -2.20 -2.47
CA LYS A 427 -28.39 -1.61 -1.22
C LYS A 427 -27.39 -0.65 -0.58
N ASN A 428 -27.85 0.58 -0.33
CA ASN A 428 -27.04 1.64 0.26
C ASN A 428 -25.88 2.13 -0.62
N MET A 429 -25.93 1.90 -1.91
CA MET A 429 -24.95 2.39 -2.87
C MET A 429 -25.52 3.50 -3.74
N ARG A 430 -24.64 4.36 -4.26
CA ARG A 430 -24.96 5.41 -5.22
C ARG A 430 -24.65 4.91 -6.62
N LEU A 431 -25.54 5.23 -7.57
CA LEU A 431 -25.29 4.98 -8.98
C LEU A 431 -24.14 5.92 -9.45
N VAL A 432 -23.09 5.36 -10.01
CA VAL A 432 -21.90 6.10 -10.46
C VAL A 432 -22.19 6.82 -11.78
N ARG A 433 -22.96 6.17 -12.65
CA ARG A 433 -23.31 6.65 -13.98
C ARG A 433 -24.70 6.15 -14.40
N PRO A 434 -25.33 6.72 -15.43
CA PRO A 434 -26.53 6.12 -16.04
C PRO A 434 -26.26 4.67 -16.45
N PRO A 435 -27.26 3.78 -16.32
CA PRO A 435 -27.09 2.38 -16.69
C PRO A 435 -26.63 2.22 -18.14
N ILE A 436 -25.69 1.32 -18.36
CA ILE A 436 -25.19 0.98 -19.69
C ILE A 436 -26.23 0.11 -20.38
N ASP A 437 -26.80 0.59 -21.48
CA ASP A 437 -27.67 -0.22 -22.36
C ASP A 437 -26.78 -1.03 -23.32
N THR A 438 -26.78 -2.33 -23.18
CA THR A 438 -25.94 -3.22 -23.98
C THR A 438 -26.61 -3.70 -25.26
N LYS A 439 -27.88 -3.31 -25.51
CA LYS A 439 -28.63 -3.60 -26.73
C LYS A 439 -29.44 -2.38 -27.18
N PRO A 440 -28.78 -1.27 -27.57
CA PRO A 440 -29.48 -0.03 -27.91
C PRO A 440 -30.38 -0.14 -29.17
N ASP A 441 -30.11 -1.11 -30.06
CA ASP A 441 -30.81 -1.26 -31.34
C ASP A 441 -31.91 -2.35 -31.33
N ALA A 442 -32.33 -2.82 -30.16
CA ALA A 442 -33.51 -3.70 -30.12
C ALA A 442 -34.73 -2.87 -30.53
N ASP A 443 -35.19 -3.07 -31.78
CA ASP A 443 -36.34 -2.39 -32.35
C ASP A 443 -37.50 -2.37 -31.36
N GLU A 444 -38.12 -1.19 -31.23
CA GLU A 444 -39.36 -0.96 -30.44
C GLU A 444 -40.56 -1.67 -31.09
N ASP A 445 -40.38 -2.90 -31.59
CA ASP A 445 -41.54 -3.64 -32.10
C ASP A 445 -42.46 -4.11 -30.97
N GLU A 446 -43.63 -3.53 -30.99
CA GLU A 446 -44.76 -3.66 -30.12
C GLU A 446 -45.19 -5.09 -29.83
N ASN A 447 -44.51 -5.76 -28.87
CA ASN A 447 -45.15 -6.85 -28.13
C ASN A 447 -44.64 -6.84 -26.68
N GLU A 448 -45.52 -6.44 -25.79
CA GLU A 448 -45.32 -6.12 -24.37
C GLU A 448 -44.74 -7.26 -23.47
N ASN A 449 -44.10 -8.27 -23.99
CA ASN A 449 -43.66 -9.42 -23.17
C ASN A 449 -42.18 -9.86 -23.32
N THR A 450 -41.36 -9.15 -24.09
CA THR A 450 -39.89 -9.41 -24.06
C THR A 450 -39.17 -8.11 -24.43
N SER A 451 -38.95 -7.22 -23.47
CA SER A 451 -38.00 -6.14 -23.67
C SER A 451 -36.59 -6.74 -23.82
N GLY A 452 -36.08 -6.76 -25.05
CA GLY A 452 -34.76 -7.28 -25.34
C GLY A 452 -33.61 -6.41 -24.83
N ARG A 453 -33.91 -5.36 -24.09
CA ARG A 453 -32.91 -4.46 -23.46
C ARG A 453 -32.31 -5.10 -22.24
N HIS A 454 -30.99 -4.94 -22.07
CA HIS A 454 -30.23 -5.49 -20.96
C HIS A 454 -29.31 -4.39 -20.42
N TYR A 455 -29.52 -4.04 -19.15
CA TYR A 455 -28.88 -2.90 -18.54
C TYR A 455 -27.84 -3.33 -17.51
N TRP A 456 -26.67 -2.68 -17.56
CA TRP A 456 -25.58 -2.88 -16.62
C TRP A 456 -25.44 -1.65 -15.72
N TYR A 457 -25.67 -1.83 -14.41
CA TYR A 457 -25.66 -0.81 -13.38
C TYR A 457 -24.35 -0.82 -12.62
N TRP A 458 -23.78 0.37 -12.44
CA TRP A 458 -22.53 0.55 -11.72
C TRP A 458 -22.78 1.39 -10.48
N PHE A 459 -22.50 0.80 -9.31
CA PHE A 459 -22.72 1.41 -8.01
C PHE A 459 -21.43 1.52 -7.22
N GLU A 460 -21.33 2.55 -6.37
CA GLU A 460 -20.29 2.66 -5.35
C GLU A 460 -20.88 3.06 -4.00
N LEU A 461 -20.19 2.68 -2.92
CA LEU A 461 -20.46 3.24 -1.60
C LEU A 461 -19.91 4.67 -1.59
N PRO A 462 -20.73 5.67 -1.23
CA PRO A 462 -20.28 7.05 -1.10
C PRO A 462 -19.07 7.14 -0.16
N GLN A 463 -18.04 7.85 -0.58
CA GLN A 463 -16.93 8.19 0.30
C GLN A 463 -17.36 9.37 1.17
N THR A 464 -17.75 9.12 2.40
CA THR A 464 -18.00 10.17 3.39
C THR A 464 -16.73 10.50 4.15
N ALA A 465 -16.60 11.72 4.67
CA ALA A 465 -15.51 12.12 5.57
C ALA A 465 -15.29 11.13 6.72
N GLU A 466 -16.38 10.52 7.22
CA GLU A 466 -16.36 9.47 8.23
C GLU A 466 -15.64 8.18 7.80
N SER A 467 -15.60 7.86 6.49
CA SER A 467 -14.96 6.61 6.03
C SER A 467 -13.45 6.58 6.27
N GLU A 468 -12.82 7.73 6.42
CA GLU A 468 -11.40 7.86 6.73
C GLU A 468 -11.14 7.70 8.24
N ASP A 469 -12.08 8.17 9.09
CA ASP A 469 -11.95 8.20 10.54
C ASP A 469 -12.43 6.93 11.25
N SER A 470 -13.44 6.24 10.70
CA SER A 470 -14.16 5.19 11.41
C SER A 470 -13.53 3.79 11.32
N LYS A 471 -12.33 3.66 10.74
CA LYS A 471 -11.70 2.36 10.43
C LYS A 471 -11.49 1.45 11.66
N ASN A 472 -11.46 2.00 12.87
CA ASN A 472 -11.08 1.25 14.07
C ASN A 472 -12.12 1.24 15.21
N ALA A 473 -13.17 2.08 15.18
CA ALA A 473 -14.13 2.14 16.26
C ALA A 473 -15.22 1.05 16.11
N LYS A 474 -15.22 0.08 17.01
CA LYS A 474 -16.26 -0.98 17.08
C LYS A 474 -17.55 -0.52 17.78
N LYS A 475 -17.51 0.58 18.51
CA LYS A 475 -18.60 1.19 19.28
C LYS A 475 -18.60 2.71 19.10
N PRO A 476 -19.74 3.40 19.27
CA PRO A 476 -19.76 4.86 19.25
C PRO A 476 -18.85 5.47 20.31
N VAL A 477 -18.19 6.58 19.96
CA VAL A 477 -17.33 7.34 20.87
C VAL A 477 -17.86 8.77 20.96
N ARG A 478 -17.99 9.31 22.16
CA ARG A 478 -18.42 10.70 22.39
C ARG A 478 -17.36 11.67 21.85
N TRP A 479 -17.82 12.76 21.26
CA TRP A 479 -16.94 13.80 20.73
C TRP A 479 -15.97 14.35 21.78
N GLN A 480 -16.50 14.63 22.98
CA GLN A 480 -15.69 15.18 24.08
C GLN A 480 -14.56 14.21 24.50
N VAL A 481 -14.87 12.92 24.65
CA VAL A 481 -13.88 11.90 25.03
C VAL A 481 -12.79 11.77 23.99
N HIS A 482 -13.18 11.70 22.70
CA HIS A 482 -12.21 11.64 21.62
C HIS A 482 -11.29 12.87 21.59
N THR A 483 -11.86 14.07 21.70
CA THR A 483 -11.10 15.33 21.75
C THR A 483 -10.11 15.36 22.91
N GLU A 484 -10.53 14.94 24.10
CA GLU A 484 -9.64 14.85 25.28
C GLU A 484 -8.52 13.84 25.07
N ASP A 485 -8.78 12.70 24.44
CA ASP A 485 -7.77 11.69 24.12
C ASP A 485 -6.76 12.21 23.10
N VAL A 486 -7.21 12.95 22.07
CA VAL A 486 -6.31 13.59 21.11
C VAL A 486 -5.42 14.63 21.80
N VAL A 487 -5.96 15.48 22.66
CA VAL A 487 -5.18 16.46 23.41
C VAL A 487 -4.12 15.78 24.28
N LYS A 488 -4.48 14.74 25.04
CA LYS A 488 -3.53 13.97 25.86
C LYS A 488 -2.41 13.35 25.02
N ASN A 489 -2.74 12.84 23.83
CA ASN A 489 -1.74 12.28 22.94
C ASN A 489 -0.82 13.37 22.36
N VAL A 490 -1.33 14.54 21.98
CA VAL A 490 -0.51 15.67 21.55
C VAL A 490 0.47 16.07 22.67
N GLU A 491 -0.03 16.29 23.90
CA GLU A 491 0.80 16.65 25.06
C GLU A 491 1.92 15.61 25.26
N ARG A 492 1.57 14.33 25.30
CA ARG A 492 2.54 13.23 25.44
C ARG A 492 3.60 13.21 24.33
N PHE A 493 3.22 13.47 23.08
CA PHE A 493 4.17 13.46 21.96
C PHE A 493 5.10 14.66 22.00
N VAL A 494 4.57 15.88 22.25
CA VAL A 494 5.38 17.10 22.26
C VAL A 494 6.30 17.23 23.47
N GLU A 495 5.98 16.58 24.60
CA GLU A 495 6.88 16.49 25.77
C GLU A 495 8.19 15.75 25.44
N ASN A 496 8.12 14.74 24.59
CA ASN A 496 9.26 13.91 24.21
C ASN A 496 10.02 14.41 22.97
N LEU A 497 9.57 15.52 22.39
CA LEU A 497 10.15 16.10 21.16
C LEU A 497 10.63 17.53 21.38
N TYR A 498 11.68 17.92 20.67
CA TYR A 498 12.17 19.29 20.65
C TYR A 498 11.26 20.16 19.77
N VAL A 499 10.09 20.53 20.29
CA VAL A 499 9.13 21.43 19.64
C VAL A 499 9.11 22.75 20.42
N GLN A 500 9.05 23.88 19.72
CA GLN A 500 8.98 25.21 20.34
C GLN A 500 7.67 25.39 21.11
N ASP A 501 7.67 26.14 22.20
CA ASP A 501 6.51 26.23 23.10
C ASP A 501 5.27 26.87 22.46
N ASP A 502 5.46 27.83 21.55
CA ASP A 502 4.37 28.41 20.76
C ASP A 502 3.74 27.41 19.80
N ILE A 503 4.54 26.56 19.17
CA ILE A 503 4.04 25.44 18.33
C ILE A 503 3.32 24.40 19.17
N LYS A 504 3.81 24.08 20.39
CA LYS A 504 3.11 23.17 21.32
C LYS A 504 1.72 23.69 21.67
N LYS A 505 1.62 25.00 22.01
CA LYS A 505 0.34 25.66 22.29
C LYS A 505 -0.61 25.60 21.07
N ALA A 506 -0.10 25.88 19.89
CA ALA A 506 -0.87 25.81 18.65
C ALA A 506 -1.39 24.39 18.38
N LEU A 507 -0.56 23.35 18.58
CA LEU A 507 -0.95 21.94 18.42
C LEU A 507 -2.04 21.54 19.42
N ILE A 508 -1.92 21.93 20.70
CA ILE A 508 -2.90 21.62 21.74
C ILE A 508 -4.23 22.31 21.42
N LEU A 509 -4.19 23.57 21.00
CA LEU A 509 -5.40 24.31 20.62
C LEU A 509 -6.04 23.72 19.36
N ALA A 510 -5.25 23.37 18.35
CA ALA A 510 -5.75 22.69 17.16
C ALA A 510 -6.39 21.33 17.51
N ALA A 511 -5.79 20.57 18.44
CA ALA A 511 -6.34 19.30 18.90
C ALA A 511 -7.72 19.45 19.59
N ARG A 512 -7.95 20.53 20.31
CA ARG A 512 -9.26 20.81 20.93
C ARG A 512 -10.36 21.10 19.94
N PHE A 513 -10.01 21.63 18.77
CA PHE A 513 -10.98 22.12 17.79
C PHE A 513 -11.00 21.34 16.48
N HIS A 514 -10.06 20.40 16.23
CA HIS A 514 -9.96 19.71 14.94
C HIS A 514 -11.28 19.08 14.46
N ASP A 515 -12.07 18.58 15.39
CA ASP A 515 -13.32 17.85 15.19
C ASP A 515 -14.58 18.62 15.61
N SER A 516 -14.49 19.91 15.93
CA SER A 516 -15.65 20.67 16.40
C SER A 516 -16.78 20.73 15.36
N GLY A 517 -16.44 20.75 14.07
CA GLY A 517 -17.41 20.69 12.97
C GLY A 517 -18.24 19.40 12.94
N LYS A 518 -17.83 18.34 13.61
CA LYS A 518 -18.65 17.12 13.80
C LYS A 518 -19.90 17.37 14.63
N MET A 519 -19.96 18.44 15.41
CA MET A 519 -21.14 18.82 16.16
C MET A 519 -22.26 19.42 15.29
N ARG A 520 -22.08 19.60 13.98
CA ARG A 520 -23.17 19.98 13.09
C ARG A 520 -24.25 18.91 13.03
N ALA A 521 -25.51 19.32 13.07
CA ALA A 521 -26.66 18.40 13.04
C ALA A 521 -26.65 17.48 11.80
N VAL A 522 -26.15 18.00 10.66
CA VAL A 522 -25.98 17.19 9.44
C VAL A 522 -24.97 16.06 9.66
N PHE A 523 -23.84 16.34 10.32
CA PHE A 523 -22.81 15.33 10.55
C PHE A 523 -23.25 14.29 11.59
N GLN A 524 -23.92 14.71 12.68
CA GLN A 524 -24.47 13.80 13.67
C GLN A 524 -25.54 12.85 13.09
N ARG A 525 -26.32 13.32 12.12
CA ARG A 525 -27.24 12.46 11.36
C ARG A 525 -26.50 11.45 10.46
N ILE A 526 -25.38 11.85 9.85
CA ILE A 526 -24.50 10.95 9.09
C ILE A 526 -23.95 9.85 10.01
N LEU A 527 -23.53 10.19 11.23
CA LEU A 527 -23.09 9.23 12.26
C LEU A 527 -24.22 8.34 12.78
N GLY A 528 -25.48 8.62 12.46
CA GLY A 528 -26.64 7.88 12.96
C GLY A 528 -26.97 8.18 14.42
N ASN A 529 -26.51 9.30 14.95
CA ASN A 529 -26.77 9.75 16.33
C ASN A 529 -28.20 10.33 16.42
N GLN A 530 -29.16 9.51 16.81
CA GLN A 530 -30.54 9.91 16.99
C GLN A 530 -30.79 10.73 18.28
N GLY A 531 -29.89 10.59 19.27
CA GLY A 531 -29.96 11.29 20.54
C GLY A 531 -29.22 12.62 20.57
N TYR A 532 -28.75 13.13 19.42
CA TYR A 532 -28.03 14.39 19.35
C TYR A 532 -28.94 15.57 19.63
N ASP A 533 -28.51 16.43 20.55
CA ASP A 533 -29.13 17.70 20.90
C ASP A 533 -28.10 18.82 20.77
N ALA A 534 -28.37 19.80 19.89
CA ALA A 534 -27.46 20.92 19.67
C ALA A 534 -27.26 21.81 20.92
N ASP A 535 -28.26 21.87 21.80
CA ASP A 535 -28.18 22.60 23.06
C ASP A 535 -27.44 21.79 24.16
N ALA A 536 -27.11 20.51 23.89
CA ALA A 536 -26.41 19.60 24.78
C ALA A 536 -25.19 18.94 24.10
N PRO A 537 -24.07 19.68 23.91
CA PRO A 537 -22.88 19.20 23.15
C PRO A 537 -22.29 17.87 23.62
N TYR A 538 -22.52 17.51 24.88
CA TYR A 538 -22.08 16.20 25.42
C TYR A 538 -22.80 15.01 24.79
N THR A 539 -23.88 15.23 24.01
CA THR A 539 -24.60 14.19 23.27
C THR A 539 -23.96 13.90 21.91
N ALA A 540 -23.03 14.73 21.45
CA ALA A 540 -22.36 14.57 20.16
C ALA A 540 -21.41 13.34 20.14
N TRP A 541 -21.39 12.67 19.00
CA TRP A 541 -20.45 11.59 18.71
C TRP A 541 -19.30 12.05 17.83
N ALA A 542 -18.10 11.55 18.09
CA ALA A 542 -16.95 11.63 17.17
C ALA A 542 -16.93 10.44 16.20
N LYS A 543 -17.39 9.26 16.65
CA LYS A 543 -17.37 8.01 15.88
C LYS A 543 -18.71 7.28 16.05
N SER A 544 -19.25 6.72 14.97
CA SER A 544 -20.54 6.02 14.99
C SER A 544 -20.45 4.58 15.56
N GLY A 545 -19.32 3.93 15.45
CA GLY A 545 -19.16 2.52 15.80
C GLY A 545 -20.07 1.55 15.02
N SER A 546 -20.80 2.03 14.03
CA SER A 546 -21.79 1.27 13.26
C SER A 546 -21.47 1.35 11.77
N LYS A 547 -21.80 0.25 11.06
CA LYS A 547 -21.64 0.18 9.59
C LYS A 547 -22.88 0.69 8.82
N GLN A 548 -23.96 1.02 9.51
CA GLN A 548 -25.18 1.52 8.88
C GLN A 548 -25.09 3.02 8.66
N ARG A 549 -24.96 3.43 7.41
CA ARG A 549 -24.98 4.83 6.98
C ARG A 549 -26.37 5.19 6.52
N ARG A 550 -26.82 6.41 6.84
CA ARG A 550 -28.03 7.00 6.27
C ARG A 550 -27.62 7.78 5.04
N LEU A 551 -27.99 7.26 3.87
CA LEU A 551 -27.77 7.87 2.57
C LEU A 551 -28.71 9.05 2.32
N GLY A 552 -28.27 10.00 1.50
CA GLY A 552 -29.07 11.13 1.03
C GLY A 552 -28.95 12.42 1.84
N LEU A 553 -27.99 12.51 2.77
CA LEU A 553 -27.61 13.75 3.43
C LEU A 553 -26.32 14.29 2.80
N SER A 554 -26.13 15.61 2.78
CA SER A 554 -25.00 16.31 2.15
C SER A 554 -23.67 15.60 2.35
N GLU A 555 -23.28 14.78 1.38
CA GLU A 555 -22.10 13.92 1.41
C GLU A 555 -20.80 14.73 1.30
N ASP A 556 -20.91 15.97 0.86
CA ASP A 556 -19.79 16.87 0.56
C ASP A 556 -19.37 17.72 1.76
N TYR A 557 -20.14 17.71 2.86
CA TYR A 557 -19.77 18.46 4.05
C TYR A 557 -18.53 17.89 4.73
N ARG A 558 -17.53 18.74 4.92
CA ARG A 558 -16.30 18.44 5.62
C ARG A 558 -16.28 19.09 7.01
N HIS A 559 -16.19 18.25 8.05
CA HIS A 559 -16.15 18.76 9.42
C HIS A 559 -14.90 19.58 9.70
N GLU A 560 -13.79 19.34 9.01
CA GLU A 560 -12.55 20.15 9.10
C GLU A 560 -12.83 21.60 8.72
N PHE A 561 -13.66 21.80 7.70
CA PHE A 561 -14.04 23.14 7.28
C PHE A 561 -14.95 23.85 8.31
N GLY A 562 -15.94 23.16 8.88
CA GLY A 562 -16.75 23.66 9.99
C GLY A 562 -15.91 23.98 11.23
N SER A 563 -14.97 23.09 11.57
CA SER A 563 -14.02 23.29 12.68
C SER A 563 -13.13 24.53 12.48
N LEU A 564 -12.75 24.82 11.25
CA LEU A 564 -11.99 26.01 10.86
C LEU A 564 -12.77 27.30 11.16
N LEU A 565 -14.08 27.30 11.00
CA LEU A 565 -14.93 28.46 11.32
C LEU A 565 -15.15 28.61 12.84
N ASP A 566 -15.29 27.51 13.55
CA ASP A 566 -15.54 27.52 15.00
C ASP A 566 -14.41 28.14 15.82
N ILE A 567 -13.15 27.90 15.43
CA ILE A 567 -11.97 28.40 16.17
C ILE A 567 -11.94 29.93 16.23
N GLU A 568 -12.51 30.65 15.26
CA GLU A 568 -12.47 32.11 15.18
C GLU A 568 -13.08 32.80 16.39
N SER A 569 -14.06 32.17 17.06
CA SER A 569 -14.74 32.70 18.25
C SER A 569 -14.00 32.40 19.57
N ASN A 570 -12.92 31.63 19.54
CA ASN A 570 -12.22 31.21 20.75
C ASN A 570 -11.29 32.32 21.31
N VAL A 571 -11.34 32.58 22.61
CA VAL A 571 -10.57 33.63 23.28
C VAL A 571 -9.07 33.35 23.24
N GLU A 572 -8.64 32.11 23.57
CA GLU A 572 -7.23 31.72 23.54
C GLU A 572 -6.64 31.86 22.13
N PHE A 573 -7.43 31.54 21.11
CA PHE A 573 -7.06 31.74 19.71
C PHE A 573 -6.91 33.24 19.38
N GLY A 574 -7.81 34.08 19.87
CA GLY A 574 -7.76 35.53 19.69
C GLY A 574 -6.48 36.18 20.20
N GLU A 575 -5.87 35.62 21.26
CA GLU A 575 -4.64 36.13 21.89
C GLU A 575 -3.35 35.66 21.17
N LEU A 576 -3.43 34.72 20.23
CA LEU A 576 -2.28 34.24 19.48
C LEU A 576 -1.75 35.30 18.50
N SER A 577 -0.44 35.25 18.20
CA SER A 577 0.11 35.96 17.06
C SER A 577 -0.48 35.51 15.73
N ASP A 578 -0.49 36.36 14.72
CA ASP A 578 -1.05 36.04 13.41
C ASP A 578 -0.45 34.77 12.80
N ASP A 579 0.85 34.56 12.93
CA ASP A 579 1.55 33.37 12.50
C ASP A 579 1.07 32.10 13.21
N MET A 580 0.75 32.18 14.50
CA MET A 580 0.22 31.04 15.27
C MET A 580 -1.26 30.82 14.97
N LYS A 581 -2.02 31.86 14.71
CA LYS A 581 -3.40 31.74 14.20
C LYS A 581 -3.43 31.02 12.86
N ASP A 582 -2.58 31.40 11.93
CA ASP A 582 -2.43 30.71 10.65
C ASP A 582 -2.08 29.23 10.85
N LEU A 583 -1.17 28.92 11.78
CA LEU A 583 -0.78 27.55 12.06
C LEU A 583 -1.94 26.72 12.63
N VAL A 584 -2.68 27.25 13.62
CA VAL A 584 -3.84 26.55 14.21
C VAL A 584 -4.91 26.28 13.15
N ARG A 585 -5.28 27.31 12.35
CA ARG A 585 -6.25 27.15 11.26
C ARG A 585 -5.83 26.05 10.27
N HIS A 586 -4.56 26.10 9.87
CA HIS A 586 -4.03 25.12 8.93
C HIS A 586 -4.03 23.70 9.50
N LEU A 587 -3.62 23.52 10.75
CA LEU A 587 -3.63 22.22 11.40
C LEU A 587 -5.04 21.62 11.48
N ILE A 588 -6.05 22.44 11.81
CA ILE A 588 -7.45 22.04 11.80
C ILE A 588 -7.92 21.67 10.37
N ALA A 589 -7.61 22.51 9.39
CA ALA A 589 -8.04 22.31 8.01
C ALA A 589 -7.36 21.13 7.32
N ALA A 590 -6.11 20.79 7.71
CA ALA A 590 -5.26 19.83 6.99
C ALA A 590 -5.21 18.43 7.62
N HIS A 591 -5.82 18.18 8.79
CA HIS A 591 -5.64 16.92 9.51
C HIS A 591 -6.13 15.67 8.76
N HIS A 592 -7.05 15.83 7.79
CA HIS A 592 -7.48 14.79 6.86
C HIS A 592 -6.95 14.97 5.42
N GLY A 593 -5.92 15.81 5.24
CA GLY A 593 -5.21 15.96 3.96
C GLY A 593 -5.81 16.97 2.99
N ARG A 594 -6.81 17.78 3.42
CA ARG A 594 -7.31 18.95 2.68
C ARG A 594 -6.43 20.19 2.95
N ALA A 595 -6.80 21.35 2.37
CA ALA A 595 -6.11 22.63 2.58
C ALA A 595 -4.61 22.66 2.18
N ARG A 596 -4.20 21.78 1.27
CA ARG A 596 -2.85 21.75 0.68
C ARG A 596 -2.89 21.85 -0.85
N PRO A 597 -3.20 23.00 -1.48
CA PRO A 597 -3.34 24.33 -0.83
C PRO A 597 -4.78 24.73 -0.47
N HIS A 598 -5.82 24.05 -0.93
CA HIS A 598 -7.22 24.49 -0.78
C HIS A 598 -8.15 23.33 -0.47
N PHE A 599 -9.40 23.63 -0.13
CA PHE A 599 -10.50 22.67 -0.22
C PHE A 599 -11.08 22.65 -1.64
N PRO A 600 -11.54 21.51 -2.16
CA PRO A 600 -12.40 21.48 -3.33
C PRO A 600 -13.63 22.42 -3.14
N ALA A 601 -14.12 23.02 -4.23
CA ALA A 601 -15.15 24.05 -4.14
C ALA A 601 -16.48 23.54 -3.56
N ASP A 602 -16.80 22.28 -3.84
CA ASP A 602 -17.98 21.55 -3.34
C ASP A 602 -17.86 21.11 -1.87
N GLU A 603 -16.64 21.04 -1.31
CA GLU A 603 -16.37 20.69 0.08
C GLU A 603 -16.16 21.93 0.99
N ALA A 604 -16.08 23.15 0.42
CA ALA A 604 -15.72 24.38 1.12
C ALA A 604 -16.94 25.15 1.65
N PHE A 605 -17.79 24.50 2.43
CA PHE A 605 -18.98 25.12 3.01
C PHE A 605 -19.29 24.59 4.42
N ASP A 606 -20.06 25.37 5.19
CA ASP A 606 -20.62 24.96 6.49
C ASP A 606 -22.14 25.25 6.48
N PRO A 607 -23.00 24.23 6.65
CA PRO A 607 -24.43 24.37 6.55
C PRO A 607 -25.07 25.20 7.69
N GLU A 608 -24.37 25.40 8.78
CA GLU A 608 -24.82 26.11 9.97
C GLU A 608 -24.18 27.51 10.12
N SER A 609 -23.29 27.89 9.20
CA SER A 609 -22.61 29.18 9.16
C SER A 609 -23.12 30.05 8.00
N ALA A 610 -22.95 31.38 8.10
CA ALA A 610 -23.26 32.26 7.00
C ALA A 610 -22.34 32.01 5.80
N GLU A 611 -22.88 31.91 4.59
CA GLU A 611 -22.19 31.66 3.32
C GLU A 611 -20.97 32.60 3.14
N LYS A 612 -21.11 33.85 3.53
CA LYS A 612 -19.99 34.83 3.48
C LYS A 612 -18.78 34.38 4.23
N LEU A 613 -18.92 33.75 5.42
CA LEU A 613 -17.81 33.25 6.21
C LEU A 613 -17.12 32.08 5.53
N SER A 614 -17.88 31.20 4.90
CA SER A 614 -17.34 30.09 4.10
C SER A 614 -16.53 30.59 2.91
N ILE A 615 -17.01 31.62 2.20
CA ILE A 615 -16.30 32.24 1.08
C ILE A 615 -14.98 32.88 1.56
N GLU A 616 -15.00 33.65 2.64
CA GLU A 616 -13.82 34.30 3.20
C GLU A 616 -12.79 33.26 3.64
N ALA A 617 -13.19 32.22 4.36
CA ALA A 617 -12.32 31.13 4.79
C ALA A 617 -11.68 30.40 3.60
N SER A 618 -12.49 30.05 2.58
CA SER A 618 -12.02 29.39 1.34
C SER A 618 -10.91 30.19 0.64
N GLN A 619 -11.04 31.52 0.61
CA GLN A 619 -10.04 32.39 -0.01
C GLN A 619 -8.76 32.53 0.82
N ASP A 620 -8.86 32.40 2.14
CA ASP A 620 -7.70 32.56 3.04
C ASP A 620 -6.88 31.30 3.21
N VAL A 621 -7.49 30.11 3.12
CA VAL A 621 -6.79 28.83 3.29
C VAL A 621 -5.55 28.70 2.38
N PRO A 622 -5.60 28.97 1.06
CA PRO A 622 -4.42 28.91 0.21
C PRO A 622 -3.33 29.93 0.58
N ARG A 623 -3.73 31.10 1.06
CA ARG A 623 -2.80 32.15 1.49
C ARG A 623 -2.09 31.76 2.78
N GLN A 624 -2.82 31.16 3.73
CA GLN A 624 -2.28 30.63 5.00
C GLN A 624 -1.26 29.53 4.72
N PHE A 625 -1.64 28.53 3.90
CA PHE A 625 -0.70 27.47 3.49
C PHE A 625 0.58 28.01 2.90
N ALA A 626 0.50 28.98 1.97
CA ALA A 626 1.67 29.58 1.34
C ALA A 626 2.58 30.33 2.35
N ARG A 627 2.00 31.05 3.34
CA ARG A 627 2.76 31.71 4.40
C ARG A 627 3.48 30.71 5.31
N LEU A 628 2.75 29.67 5.73
CA LEU A 628 3.29 28.63 6.61
C LEU A 628 4.38 27.80 5.93
N GLN A 629 4.21 27.46 4.65
CA GLN A 629 5.23 26.74 3.89
C GLN A 629 6.52 27.57 3.75
N ARG A 630 6.43 28.90 3.59
CA ARG A 630 7.61 29.78 3.60
C ARG A 630 8.28 29.84 4.97
N LYS A 631 7.50 29.86 6.04
CA LYS A 631 7.99 29.98 7.43
C LYS A 631 8.65 28.70 7.93
N TYR A 632 7.99 27.57 7.80
CA TYR A 632 8.42 26.28 8.37
C TYR A 632 9.14 25.39 7.35
N GLY A 633 9.08 25.72 6.08
CA GLY A 633 9.46 24.83 5.00
C GLY A 633 8.48 23.65 4.85
N ARG A 634 8.60 22.91 3.75
CA ARG A 634 7.69 21.78 3.43
C ARG A 634 7.73 20.68 4.48
N TRP A 635 8.94 20.29 4.86
CA TRP A 635 9.17 19.21 5.83
C TRP A 635 8.81 19.62 7.25
N GLY A 636 9.09 20.87 7.64
CA GLY A 636 8.73 21.39 8.94
C GLY A 636 7.22 21.48 9.11
N LEU A 637 6.50 22.00 8.12
CA LEU A 637 5.04 22.07 8.15
C LEU A 637 4.42 20.67 8.18
N ALA A 638 4.85 19.76 7.30
CA ALA A 638 4.38 18.38 7.27
C ALA A 638 4.68 17.63 8.59
N PHE A 639 5.82 17.91 9.23
CA PHE A 639 6.13 17.33 10.54
C PHE A 639 5.14 17.81 11.61
N ILE A 640 4.83 19.11 11.66
CA ILE A 640 3.87 19.66 12.64
C ILE A 640 2.46 19.05 12.40
N GLU A 641 2.01 18.99 11.15
CA GLU A 641 0.74 18.33 10.78
C GLU A 641 0.71 16.85 11.22
N SER A 642 1.82 16.13 11.04
CA SER A 642 1.91 14.72 11.41
C SER A 642 1.74 14.47 12.90
N LEU A 643 2.10 15.44 13.77
CA LEU A 643 1.92 15.31 15.21
C LEU A 643 0.44 15.32 15.60
N LEU A 644 -0.35 16.21 15.03
CA LEU A 644 -1.80 16.23 15.26
C LEU A 644 -2.45 14.96 14.71
N ARG A 645 -2.15 14.60 13.46
CA ARG A 645 -2.72 13.42 12.81
C ARG A 645 -2.37 12.11 13.54
N ALA A 646 -1.13 11.97 13.99
CA ALA A 646 -0.72 10.78 14.77
C ALA A 646 -1.44 10.71 16.12
N SER A 647 -1.72 11.86 16.74
CA SER A 647 -2.46 11.94 18.00
C SER A 647 -3.92 11.56 17.84
N ASP A 648 -4.56 12.00 16.76
CA ASP A 648 -5.92 11.62 16.40
C ASP A 648 -6.01 10.11 16.09
N TRP A 649 -5.08 9.58 15.30
CA TRP A 649 -5.03 8.14 15.03
C TRP A 649 -4.84 7.30 16.30
N ALA A 650 -3.98 7.74 17.22
CA ALA A 650 -3.78 7.04 18.50
C ALA A 650 -5.05 7.05 19.34
N ALA A 651 -5.76 8.18 19.44
CA ALA A 651 -7.04 8.29 20.12
C ALA A 651 -8.13 7.42 19.47
N SER A 652 -8.10 7.35 18.14
CA SER A 652 -9.05 6.50 17.37
C SER A 652 -8.79 5.01 17.54
N ALA A 653 -7.52 4.60 17.71
CA ALA A 653 -7.14 3.21 17.88
C ALA A 653 -7.48 2.67 19.28
N GLU A 654 -7.34 3.50 20.32
CA GLU A 654 -7.55 3.15 21.72
C GLU A 654 -8.38 4.23 22.45
N PRO A 655 -9.69 4.36 22.16
CA PRO A 655 -10.54 5.34 22.84
C PRO A 655 -10.67 5.01 24.33
N SER A 656 -10.66 6.04 25.20
CA SER A 656 -10.77 5.89 26.66
C SER A 656 -12.12 5.31 27.10
N GLU A 657 -13.20 5.71 26.41
CA GLU A 657 -14.57 5.25 26.71
C GLU A 657 -15.38 5.14 25.40
N PHE A 658 -16.39 4.25 25.43
CA PHE A 658 -17.38 4.10 24.38
C PHE A 658 -18.76 4.50 24.89
N VAL A 659 -19.62 5.00 24.00
CA VAL A 659 -21.04 5.21 24.31
C VAL A 659 -21.71 3.84 24.42
N GLU A 660 -22.31 3.52 25.55
CA GLU A 660 -23.21 2.36 25.64
C GLU A 660 -24.43 2.62 24.77
N LYS A 661 -24.80 1.67 23.90
CA LYS A 661 -26.10 1.74 23.21
C LYS A 661 -27.18 1.68 24.29
N GLU A 662 -27.93 2.75 24.49
CA GLU A 662 -29.18 2.67 25.21
C GLU A 662 -30.02 1.59 24.53
N GLN A 663 -30.43 0.60 25.29
CA GLN A 663 -31.35 -0.44 24.83
C GLN A 663 -32.57 0.25 24.23
N GLU A 664 -32.88 -0.04 22.97
CA GLU A 664 -34.14 0.36 22.36
C GLU A 664 -35.27 0.02 23.35
N TYR A 665 -35.89 1.03 23.87
CA TYR A 665 -37.16 0.87 24.59
C TYR A 665 -38.17 0.34 23.56
N GLN A 666 -38.41 -0.95 23.60
CA GLN A 666 -39.63 -1.54 23.05
C GLN A 666 -40.80 -0.94 23.83
N GLN A 667 -41.54 -0.06 23.22
CA GLN A 667 -42.98 0.14 23.45
C GLN A 667 -43.65 0.44 22.13
#